data_d1d65acc73d8059292790c2bcc699b06
#
_entry.id   d1d65acc73d8059292790c2bcc699b06
#
_cell.length_a   1.000
_cell.length_b   1.000
_cell.length_c   1.000
_cell.angle_alpha   90.00
_cell.angle_beta   90.00
_cell.angle_gamma   90.00
#
_symmetry.space_group_name_H-M   'P 1'
#
loop_
_entity.id
_entity.type
_entity.pdbx_description
1 polymer ?
#
loop_
_entity_poly.entity_id
_entity_poly.type
_entity_poly.pdbx_seq_one_letter_code
_entity_poly.pdbx_strand_id
1 'polypeptide(L)'
;MQPKENNLLIETITLNGHEGRLQTDWSHIWDAENSLLVDDEVKMLRCWSKYLTDLPKTDQPDEKWQPILDVVIAENHLAAVWLLIAAISAPDFYAQRIWTLLLNPGILLSLETQELAQNCLKAFASELTDEKFSQIESLLLKRALDCQTENANNYLLAKIARILSSIPEEKRSSETQEFLSKYLGNENLYSRPTYQLKYTPVEQLPVDSFGNPEYTPNEQLPVDLFGNPNVFLQELEEAKNLYQRASESTPLNNQAESDLFEQLKIIIETPSAPPSPQSLEDFDRDPSVWQKPPIFAVEGFLCLAIKTDSLPIEWKDLLRRLADDPDPQVRSCLGQQIWQFLNKWPEFVWETLDRWLNELPNRAGTIGVLRKTLHSSWYGWLRNSDAARAEQFFNNLLTAARLCNSAELRSHCGALLTALWFFEGETWAGEALRNALDSITDNADELKGAERNAVHELLPRSPKEPPIPVGEHQRVQDFLLQLLEAANQALRVYYAEVTNRAPSDGSNEPAPWVKKVSDFFYDVATEFDFSAEGHAKQWTSAQTDDKEAKISAWWQTVEPILEALLAIPHPGIVFELIEGLEHFIDLDLQRSLCWIRKATLASASAGLVNERLAADRTIEILSRILADHKKILLEGNELQSDFIQILESYLNVGWPKAVQLAVQIETIFR
;
A
#
# COMPACT_ATOMS: atom_id res chain seq x y z
N MET A 1 0.79 0.33 5.05
CA MET A 1 2.11 0.12 5.71
C MET A 1 2.18 1.02 6.92
N GLN A 2 2.02 0.50 8.12
CA GLN A 2 2.35 1.30 9.32
C GLN A 2 3.88 1.32 9.44
N PRO A 3 4.52 2.49 9.59
CA PRO A 3 5.92 2.54 9.92
C PRO A 3 6.13 1.82 11.27
N LYS A 4 7.15 0.97 11.34
CA LYS A 4 7.60 0.43 12.62
C LYS A 4 7.80 1.61 13.58
N GLU A 5 7.20 1.58 14.76
CA GLU A 5 7.26 2.61 15.82
C GLU A 5 8.68 3.08 16.18
N ASN A 6 9.70 2.39 15.74
CA ASN A 6 11.10 2.67 16.07
C ASN A 6 11.77 3.77 15.24
N ASN A 7 11.08 4.40 14.26
CA ASN A 7 11.66 5.44 13.41
C ASN A 7 10.90 6.78 13.44
N LEU A 8 9.94 6.93 14.33
CA LEU A 8 9.34 8.24 14.57
C LEU A 8 10.38 9.09 15.33
N LEU A 9 11.06 9.98 14.62
CA LEU A 9 11.89 11.00 15.24
C LEU A 9 10.95 11.95 15.98
N ILE A 10 10.79 11.71 17.27
CA ILE A 10 10.12 12.67 18.17
C ILE A 10 11.17 13.70 18.56
N GLU A 11 11.04 14.90 18.03
CA GLU A 11 11.91 16.01 18.40
C GLU A 11 11.16 16.98 19.34
N THR A 12 11.83 17.38 20.42
CA THR A 12 11.31 18.43 21.27
C THR A 12 11.49 19.77 20.59
N ILE A 13 10.41 20.51 20.40
CA ILE A 13 10.45 21.89 19.89
C ILE A 13 10.18 22.87 21.02
N THR A 14 10.83 24.04 20.95
CA THR A 14 10.57 25.13 21.86
C THR A 14 10.03 26.32 21.07
N LEU A 15 8.83 26.77 21.40
CA LEU A 15 8.22 27.93 20.80
C LEU A 15 7.89 28.95 21.91
N ASN A 16 8.53 30.12 21.86
CA ASN A 16 8.34 31.19 22.86
C ASN A 16 8.50 30.75 24.33
N GLY A 17 9.42 29.80 24.57
CA GLY A 17 9.67 29.27 25.92
C GLY A 17 8.77 28.13 26.37
N HIS A 18 7.84 27.69 25.52
CA HIS A 18 7.02 26.50 25.73
C HIS A 18 7.59 25.32 24.96
N GLU A 19 7.72 24.18 25.62
CA GLU A 19 8.20 22.94 25.01
C GLU A 19 7.02 22.14 24.46
N GLY A 20 7.16 21.67 23.23
CA GLY A 20 6.26 20.75 22.56
C GLY A 20 7.03 19.60 21.92
N ARG A 21 6.33 18.64 21.35
CA ARG A 21 6.92 17.52 20.62
C ARG A 21 6.52 17.58 19.17
N LEU A 22 7.48 17.39 18.28
CA LEU A 22 7.26 17.25 16.85
C LEU A 22 7.41 15.77 16.48
N GLN A 23 6.38 15.19 15.91
CA GLN A 23 6.39 13.82 15.44
C GLN A 23 6.29 13.84 13.90
N THR A 24 7.22 13.20 13.21
CA THR A 24 7.13 13.08 11.74
C THR A 24 5.89 12.28 11.36
N ASP A 25 5.03 12.88 10.59
CA ASP A 25 3.85 12.25 10.00
C ASP A 25 3.90 12.34 8.46
N TRP A 26 2.90 11.83 7.79
CA TRP A 26 2.78 11.85 6.33
C TRP A 26 2.00 13.06 5.82
N SER A 27 2.04 14.18 6.54
CA SER A 27 1.26 15.39 6.21
C SER A 27 1.57 16.00 4.84
N HIS A 28 2.73 15.69 4.24
CA HIS A 28 3.09 16.11 2.89
C HIS A 28 2.17 15.51 1.80
N ILE A 29 1.46 14.43 2.10
CA ILE A 29 0.48 13.82 1.19
C ILE A 29 -0.78 14.70 1.09
N TRP A 30 -0.99 15.59 2.05
CA TRP A 30 -2.16 16.46 2.15
C TRP A 30 -1.92 17.82 1.47
N ASP A 31 -1.63 17.83 0.18
CA ASP A 31 -1.63 19.07 -0.60
C ASP A 31 -3.09 19.54 -0.78
N ALA A 32 -3.49 20.47 0.07
CA ALA A 32 -4.87 20.95 0.15
C ALA A 32 -5.38 21.62 -1.15
N GLU A 33 -4.49 21.99 -2.06
CA GLU A 33 -4.87 22.58 -3.36
C GLU A 33 -5.10 21.53 -4.44
N ASN A 34 -4.41 20.38 -4.36
CA ASN A 34 -4.45 19.31 -5.37
C ASN A 34 -5.16 18.04 -4.91
N SER A 35 -5.57 17.97 -3.64
CA SER A 35 -6.27 16.79 -3.11
C SER A 35 -7.68 16.73 -3.70
N LEU A 36 -7.96 15.61 -4.39
CA LEU A 36 -9.31 15.25 -4.82
C LEU A 36 -10.20 14.82 -3.63
N LEU A 37 -9.60 14.67 -2.45
CA LEU A 37 -10.28 14.34 -1.22
C LEU A 37 -10.96 15.60 -0.65
N VAL A 38 -12.29 15.62 -0.68
CA VAL A 38 -13.14 16.74 -0.21
C VAL A 38 -13.57 16.49 1.24
N ASP A 39 -12.73 15.87 2.06
CA ASP A 39 -13.06 15.49 3.44
C ASP A 39 -13.18 16.69 4.38
N ASP A 40 -13.93 16.53 5.45
CA ASP A 40 -14.14 17.58 6.46
C ASP A 40 -12.84 17.99 7.16
N GLU A 41 -11.86 17.11 7.22
CA GLU A 41 -10.50 17.41 7.70
C GLU A 41 -9.81 18.41 6.78
N VAL A 42 -9.90 18.25 5.47
CA VAL A 42 -9.39 19.23 4.49
C VAL A 42 -10.15 20.54 4.59
N LYS A 43 -11.46 20.50 4.78
CA LYS A 43 -12.27 21.71 5.02
C LYS A 43 -11.85 22.41 6.32
N MET A 44 -11.62 21.64 7.38
CA MET A 44 -11.14 22.18 8.66
C MET A 44 -9.76 22.79 8.51
N LEU A 45 -8.84 22.14 7.81
CA LEU A 45 -7.51 22.67 7.51
C LEU A 45 -7.58 23.94 6.66
N ARG A 46 -8.46 24.01 5.67
CA ARG A 46 -8.72 25.25 4.90
C ARG A 46 -9.29 26.36 5.77
N CYS A 47 -10.20 26.06 6.69
CA CYS A 47 -10.71 27.03 7.65
C CYS A 47 -9.60 27.51 8.59
N TRP A 48 -8.73 26.60 9.06
CA TRP A 48 -7.59 26.90 9.88
C TRP A 48 -6.56 27.77 9.14
N SER A 49 -6.20 27.40 7.92
CA SER A 49 -5.33 28.19 7.04
C SER A 49 -5.88 29.59 6.83
N LYS A 50 -7.16 29.69 6.48
CA LYS A 50 -7.82 30.99 6.30
C LYS A 50 -7.84 31.81 7.59
N TYR A 51 -8.15 31.18 8.72
CA TYR A 51 -8.11 31.83 10.03
C TYR A 51 -6.73 32.39 10.33
N LEU A 52 -5.66 31.61 10.13
CA LEU A 52 -4.28 32.06 10.31
C LEU A 52 -3.91 33.20 9.35
N THR A 53 -4.31 33.12 8.08
CA THR A 53 -4.04 34.17 7.07
C THR A 53 -4.77 35.49 7.39
N ASP A 54 -5.95 35.40 7.97
CA ASP A 54 -6.75 36.59 8.33
C ASP A 54 -6.44 37.12 9.72
N LEU A 55 -5.78 36.36 10.57
CA LEU A 55 -5.44 36.74 11.96
C LEU A 55 -4.70 38.07 12.07
N PRO A 56 -3.68 38.41 11.24
CA PRO A 56 -2.99 39.68 11.30
C PRO A 56 -3.91 40.91 11.04
N LYS A 57 -5.04 40.66 10.38
CA LYS A 57 -6.01 41.71 9.99
C LYS A 57 -7.12 41.92 11.03
N THR A 58 -7.11 41.17 12.12
CA THR A 58 -8.15 41.27 13.16
C THR A 58 -7.84 42.39 14.15
N ASP A 59 -8.87 42.85 14.88
CA ASP A 59 -8.73 43.96 15.82
C ASP A 59 -7.84 43.66 17.04
N GLN A 60 -7.66 42.38 17.36
CA GLN A 60 -6.87 41.94 18.52
C GLN A 60 -6.03 40.67 18.18
N PRO A 61 -5.05 40.80 17.28
CA PRO A 61 -4.29 39.65 16.82
C PRO A 61 -3.45 38.98 17.94
N ASP A 62 -2.93 39.76 18.88
CA ASP A 62 -2.10 39.25 19.96
C ASP A 62 -2.90 38.43 21.01
N GLU A 63 -4.14 38.83 21.29
CA GLU A 63 -5.00 38.04 22.19
C GLU A 63 -5.42 36.70 21.59
N LYS A 64 -5.56 36.65 20.27
CA LYS A 64 -5.93 35.44 19.52
C LYS A 64 -4.74 34.51 19.26
N TRP A 65 -3.52 35.02 19.48
CA TRP A 65 -2.30 34.26 19.22
C TRP A 65 -2.07 33.14 20.25
N GLN A 66 -2.37 33.38 21.54
CA GLN A 66 -2.12 32.40 22.59
C GLN A 66 -2.86 31.06 22.38
N PRO A 67 -4.15 31.03 22.01
CA PRO A 67 -4.84 29.79 21.69
C PRO A 67 -4.22 29.02 20.52
N ILE A 68 -3.65 29.72 19.52
CA ILE A 68 -2.95 29.09 18.39
C ILE A 68 -1.67 28.42 18.87
N LEU A 69 -0.91 29.13 19.70
CA LEU A 69 0.30 28.62 20.30
C LEU A 69 0.01 27.35 21.13
N ASP A 70 -1.05 27.37 21.91
CA ASP A 70 -1.47 26.24 22.74
C ASP A 70 -1.81 25.00 21.87
N VAL A 71 -2.45 25.19 20.70
CA VAL A 71 -2.75 24.10 19.76
C VAL A 71 -1.48 23.53 19.13
N VAL A 72 -0.53 24.39 18.75
CA VAL A 72 0.75 23.94 18.16
C VAL A 72 1.61 23.21 19.19
N ILE A 73 1.61 23.67 20.44
CA ILE A 73 2.40 23.07 21.54
C ILE A 73 1.78 21.74 22.00
N ALA A 74 0.45 21.58 21.90
CA ALA A 74 -0.28 20.37 22.28
C ALA A 74 -0.08 19.21 21.30
N GLU A 75 1.13 19.04 20.73
CA GLU A 75 1.54 17.93 19.87
C GLU A 75 0.86 17.90 18.48
N ASN A 76 0.36 19.04 18.01
CA ASN A 76 -0.28 19.12 16.70
C ASN A 76 0.71 19.54 15.61
N HIS A 77 1.32 18.55 14.99
CA HIS A 77 2.29 18.73 13.90
C HIS A 77 1.70 19.45 12.69
N LEU A 78 0.47 19.09 12.30
CA LEU A 78 -0.26 19.74 11.21
C LEU A 78 -0.44 21.25 11.48
N ALA A 79 -0.73 21.63 12.72
CA ALA A 79 -0.85 23.03 13.07
C ALA A 79 0.45 23.80 12.85
N ALA A 80 1.62 23.19 13.10
CA ALA A 80 2.92 23.79 12.83
C ALA A 80 3.16 23.99 11.33
N VAL A 81 2.80 23.02 10.48
CA VAL A 81 2.90 23.12 9.01
C VAL A 81 2.05 24.28 8.48
N TRP A 82 0.79 24.35 8.89
CA TRP A 82 -0.11 25.41 8.46
C TRP A 82 0.30 26.79 8.96
N LEU A 83 0.94 26.85 10.13
CA LEU A 83 1.50 28.07 10.64
C LEU A 83 2.67 28.58 9.78
N LEU A 84 3.51 27.68 9.26
CA LEU A 84 4.56 28.04 8.30
C LEU A 84 3.97 28.54 6.98
N ILE A 85 2.91 27.91 6.47
CA ILE A 85 2.21 28.36 5.25
C ILE A 85 1.64 29.78 5.44
N ALA A 86 0.96 30.02 6.55
CA ALA A 86 0.40 31.35 6.84
C ALA A 86 1.49 32.42 7.00
N ALA A 87 2.64 32.03 7.55
CA ALA A 87 3.78 32.91 7.77
C ALA A 87 4.40 33.43 6.47
N ILE A 88 4.37 32.65 5.41
CA ILE A 88 4.81 33.10 4.07
C ILE A 88 3.91 34.22 3.54
N SER A 89 2.61 34.18 3.86
CA SER A 89 1.62 35.14 3.39
C SER A 89 1.61 36.45 4.19
N ALA A 90 2.08 36.46 5.45
CA ALA A 90 2.11 37.63 6.32
C ALA A 90 3.40 37.67 7.19
N PRO A 91 4.57 37.80 6.55
CA PRO A 91 5.86 37.68 7.21
C PRO A 91 6.10 38.72 8.32
N ASP A 92 5.62 39.94 8.13
CA ASP A 92 5.68 41.04 9.10
C ASP A 92 5.02 40.70 10.46
N PHE A 93 3.94 39.95 10.42
CA PHE A 93 3.26 39.48 11.62
C PHE A 93 3.91 38.21 12.22
N TYR A 94 4.22 37.21 11.39
CA TYR A 94 4.62 35.89 11.86
C TYR A 94 6.12 35.78 12.17
N ALA A 95 7.01 36.46 11.45
CA ALA A 95 8.44 36.27 11.55
C ALA A 95 8.95 36.36 13.00
N GLN A 96 8.52 37.38 13.74
CA GLN A 96 8.96 37.55 15.13
C GLN A 96 8.34 36.54 16.11
N ARG A 97 7.22 35.90 15.74
CA ARG A 97 6.46 34.98 16.57
C ARG A 97 6.86 33.52 16.43
N ILE A 98 7.27 33.12 15.21
CA ILE A 98 7.53 31.71 14.91
C ILE A 98 8.94 31.39 14.45
N TRP A 99 9.85 32.36 14.31
CA TRP A 99 11.22 32.12 13.85
C TRP A 99 11.94 31.04 14.66
N THR A 100 11.59 30.84 15.93
CA THR A 100 12.15 29.80 16.80
C THR A 100 11.77 28.37 16.35
N LEU A 101 10.71 28.20 15.54
CA LEU A 101 10.43 26.92 14.90
C LEU A 101 11.53 26.58 13.90
N LEU A 102 12.12 27.58 13.24
CA LEU A 102 13.25 27.40 12.31
C LEU A 102 14.57 27.10 13.02
N LEU A 103 14.62 27.08 14.36
CA LEU A 103 15.75 26.55 15.15
C LEU A 103 15.62 25.04 15.40
N ASN A 104 14.58 24.40 14.87
CA ASN A 104 14.40 22.96 15.04
C ASN A 104 14.90 22.22 13.80
N PRO A 105 15.94 21.34 13.93
CA PRO A 105 16.44 20.54 12.80
C PRO A 105 15.34 19.68 12.14
N GLY A 106 14.36 19.18 12.90
CA GLY A 106 13.24 18.41 12.37
C GLY A 106 12.41 19.22 11.38
N ILE A 107 12.13 20.50 11.67
CA ILE A 107 11.43 21.39 10.73
C ILE A 107 12.28 21.75 9.52
N LEU A 108 13.57 22.06 9.73
CA LEU A 108 14.45 22.45 8.64
C LEU A 108 14.83 21.28 7.72
N LEU A 109 14.97 20.08 8.29
CA LEU A 109 15.54 18.92 7.62
C LEU A 109 14.51 17.81 7.31
N SER A 110 13.24 17.92 7.72
CA SER A 110 12.19 17.01 7.29
C SER A 110 11.88 17.20 5.81
N LEU A 111 11.56 16.13 5.09
CA LEU A 111 11.11 16.20 3.70
C LEU A 111 9.81 17.00 3.56
N GLU A 112 8.99 16.94 4.59
CA GLU A 112 7.63 17.51 4.62
C GLU A 112 7.63 19.03 4.82
N THR A 113 8.56 19.54 5.60
CA THR A 113 8.57 20.96 5.99
C THR A 113 9.71 21.75 5.38
N GLN A 114 10.67 21.11 4.75
CA GLN A 114 11.88 21.74 4.22
C GLN A 114 11.58 22.87 3.23
N GLU A 115 10.69 22.64 2.29
CA GLU A 115 10.35 23.66 1.29
C GLU A 115 9.62 24.85 1.92
N LEU A 116 8.71 24.58 2.83
CA LEU A 116 8.03 25.62 3.61
C LEU A 116 9.01 26.42 4.46
N ALA A 117 9.95 25.75 5.14
CA ALA A 117 10.99 26.42 5.92
C ALA A 117 11.88 27.30 5.04
N GLN A 118 12.27 26.85 3.85
CA GLN A 118 13.03 27.65 2.87
C GLN A 118 12.25 28.89 2.43
N ASN A 119 10.96 28.74 2.15
CA ASN A 119 10.09 29.84 1.76
C ASN A 119 9.89 30.84 2.91
N CYS A 120 9.76 30.35 4.16
CA CYS A 120 9.74 31.23 5.34
C CYS A 120 11.06 32.00 5.51
N LEU A 121 12.22 31.35 5.34
CA LEU A 121 13.52 32.03 5.43
C LEU A 121 13.64 33.19 4.42
N LYS A 122 13.17 32.97 3.20
CA LYS A 122 13.11 34.02 2.16
C LYS A 122 12.13 35.12 2.51
N ALA A 123 10.92 34.76 2.95
CA ALA A 123 9.88 35.73 3.31
C ALA A 123 10.26 36.56 4.54
N PHE A 124 11.03 36.00 5.46
CA PHE A 124 11.48 36.68 6.70
C PHE A 124 12.74 37.55 6.50
N ALA A 125 13.24 37.69 5.27
CA ALA A 125 14.48 38.39 4.97
C ALA A 125 14.54 39.82 5.54
N SER A 126 13.44 40.60 5.46
CA SER A 126 13.32 41.94 5.99
C SER A 126 12.96 42.01 7.48
N GLU A 127 12.37 40.95 8.01
CA GLU A 127 11.76 40.93 9.35
C GLU A 127 12.66 40.40 10.45
N LEU A 128 13.63 39.53 10.10
CA LEU A 128 14.57 38.94 11.06
C LEU A 128 15.90 39.69 11.07
N THR A 129 16.45 39.82 12.26
CA THR A 129 17.79 40.40 12.49
C THR A 129 18.89 39.47 12.03
N ASP A 130 20.07 40.00 11.72
CA ASP A 130 21.25 39.20 11.33
C ASP A 130 21.65 38.20 12.44
N GLU A 131 21.43 38.57 13.73
CA GLU A 131 21.68 37.69 14.86
C GLU A 131 20.79 36.42 14.81
N LYS A 132 19.50 36.55 14.43
CA LYS A 132 18.59 35.43 14.32
C LYS A 132 18.94 34.51 13.15
N PHE A 133 19.34 35.08 12.02
CA PHE A 133 19.87 34.29 10.89
C PHE A 133 21.16 33.56 11.28
N SER A 134 22.07 34.21 11.99
CA SER A 134 23.32 33.59 12.51
C SER A 134 23.04 32.40 13.42
N GLN A 135 21.96 32.42 14.22
CA GLN A 135 21.57 31.29 15.04
C GLN A 135 21.10 30.08 14.19
N ILE A 136 20.32 30.33 13.13
CA ILE A 136 19.89 29.28 12.19
C ILE A 136 21.09 28.71 11.42
N GLU A 137 22.00 29.56 10.93
CA GLU A 137 23.22 29.13 10.27
C GLU A 137 24.09 28.25 11.19
N SER A 138 24.33 28.72 12.42
CA SER A 138 25.14 27.98 13.41
C SER A 138 24.57 26.59 13.72
N LEU A 139 23.24 26.49 13.82
CA LEU A 139 22.55 25.20 13.98
C LEU A 139 22.80 24.24 12.82
N LEU A 140 22.62 24.74 11.59
CA LEU A 140 22.78 23.90 10.38
C LEU A 140 24.25 23.53 10.11
N LEU A 141 25.18 24.47 10.31
CA LEU A 141 26.62 24.20 10.14
C LEU A 141 27.12 23.22 11.20
N LYS A 142 26.66 23.33 12.45
CA LYS A 142 26.95 22.33 13.47
C LYS A 142 26.44 20.94 13.08
N ARG A 143 25.22 20.85 12.59
CA ARG A 143 24.65 19.57 12.11
C ARG A 143 25.43 19.01 10.91
N ALA A 144 25.90 19.86 10.02
CA ALA A 144 26.74 19.45 8.89
C ALA A 144 28.11 18.90 9.39
N LEU A 145 28.69 19.51 10.41
CA LEU A 145 29.93 19.03 11.01
C LEU A 145 29.76 17.66 11.66
N ASP A 146 28.67 17.46 12.42
CA ASP A 146 28.35 16.17 13.04
C ASP A 146 28.23 15.08 11.95
N CYS A 147 27.58 15.37 10.84
CA CYS A 147 27.46 14.43 9.71
C CYS A 147 28.80 14.10 9.03
N GLN A 148 29.74 15.03 8.96
CA GLN A 148 31.08 14.76 8.39
C GLN A 148 31.91 13.81 9.26
N THR A 149 31.68 13.79 10.56
CA THR A 149 32.38 12.90 11.50
C THR A 149 31.82 11.48 11.53
N GLU A 150 30.56 11.29 11.09
CA GLU A 150 29.84 10.00 11.11
C GLU A 150 29.90 9.20 9.79
N ASN A 151 30.90 9.40 8.92
CA ASN A 151 30.97 8.83 7.55
C ASN A 151 29.85 9.29 6.61
N ALA A 152 29.85 10.53 6.43
CA ALA A 152 29.04 11.45 5.64
C ALA A 152 27.95 10.88 4.72
N ASN A 153 26.73 11.15 5.08
CA ASN A 153 25.63 11.16 4.15
C ASN A 153 25.70 12.46 3.32
N ASN A 154 26.36 12.41 2.14
CA ASN A 154 26.50 13.55 1.22
C ASN A 154 25.15 14.20 0.87
N TYR A 155 24.08 13.42 0.86
CA TYR A 155 22.70 13.90 0.68
C TYR A 155 22.27 14.90 1.77
N LEU A 156 22.57 14.62 3.03
CA LEU A 156 22.21 15.54 4.12
C LEU A 156 23.02 16.83 4.05
N LEU A 157 24.29 16.77 3.65
CA LEU A 157 25.11 17.97 3.44
C LEU A 157 24.57 18.83 2.30
N ALA A 158 24.16 18.22 1.18
CA ALA A 158 23.51 18.90 0.07
C ALA A 158 22.17 19.53 0.48
N LYS A 159 21.41 18.84 1.32
CA LYS A 159 20.15 19.32 1.87
C LYS A 159 20.34 20.55 2.76
N ILE A 160 21.32 20.50 3.65
CA ILE A 160 21.71 21.65 4.49
C ILE A 160 22.16 22.82 3.60
N ALA A 161 22.95 22.59 2.57
CA ALA A 161 23.38 23.63 1.64
C ALA A 161 22.19 24.30 0.95
N ARG A 162 21.19 23.53 0.53
CA ARG A 162 19.97 24.07 -0.10
C ARG A 162 19.20 24.97 0.87
N ILE A 163 19.08 24.59 2.15
CA ILE A 163 18.38 25.42 3.15
C ILE A 163 19.16 26.69 3.41
N LEU A 164 20.49 26.59 3.62
CA LEU A 164 21.37 27.75 3.84
C LEU A 164 21.35 28.70 2.64
N SER A 165 21.20 28.20 1.40
CA SER A 165 21.04 29.02 0.23
C SER A 165 19.77 29.87 0.18
N SER A 166 18.79 29.55 1.04
CA SER A 166 17.55 30.32 1.17
C SER A 166 17.68 31.55 2.08
N ILE A 167 18.76 31.63 2.86
CA ILE A 167 19.12 32.84 3.63
C ILE A 167 19.62 33.90 2.60
N PRO A 168 19.20 35.17 2.69
CA PRO A 168 19.68 36.23 1.82
C PRO A 168 21.20 36.36 1.83
N GLU A 169 21.81 36.58 0.68
CA GLU A 169 23.28 36.56 0.53
C GLU A 169 23.97 37.58 1.45
N GLU A 170 23.40 38.74 1.61
CA GLU A 170 23.89 39.82 2.46
C GLU A 170 23.84 39.51 3.97
N LYS A 171 23.10 38.45 4.36
CA LYS A 171 22.92 38.01 5.75
C LYS A 171 23.69 36.73 6.07
N ARG A 172 24.37 36.15 5.08
CA ARG A 172 25.15 34.91 5.26
C ARG A 172 26.51 35.18 5.88
N SER A 173 26.90 34.34 6.81
CA SER A 173 28.27 34.32 7.33
C SER A 173 29.28 33.86 6.26
N SER A 174 30.57 34.19 6.48
CA SER A 174 31.66 33.69 5.64
C SER A 174 31.75 32.16 5.64
N GLU A 175 31.47 31.53 6.78
CA GLU A 175 31.45 30.06 6.93
C GLU A 175 30.33 29.43 6.11
N THR A 176 29.15 30.05 6.09
CA THR A 176 28.03 29.61 5.24
C THR A 176 28.37 29.75 3.76
N GLN A 177 29.01 30.85 3.33
CA GLN A 177 29.44 31.03 1.95
C GLN A 177 30.46 29.99 1.51
N GLU A 178 31.43 29.67 2.36
CA GLU A 178 32.40 28.61 2.11
C GLU A 178 31.72 27.25 1.99
N PHE A 179 30.81 26.93 2.93
CA PHE A 179 30.03 25.69 2.89
C PHE A 179 29.20 25.56 1.61
N LEU A 180 28.52 26.63 1.19
CA LEU A 180 27.73 26.67 -0.02
C LEU A 180 28.61 26.46 -1.28
N SER A 181 29.79 27.08 -1.34
CA SER A 181 30.70 26.91 -2.47
C SER A 181 31.15 25.45 -2.64
N LYS A 182 31.19 24.68 -1.56
CA LYS A 182 31.61 23.28 -1.56
C LYS A 182 30.49 22.31 -1.90
N TYR A 183 29.24 22.60 -1.47
CA TYR A 183 28.15 21.63 -1.51
C TYR A 183 26.97 22.06 -2.38
N LEU A 184 26.80 23.34 -2.69
CA LEU A 184 25.72 23.81 -3.55
C LEU A 184 26.13 23.71 -5.02
N GLY A 185 25.28 23.11 -5.85
CA GLY A 185 25.55 22.93 -7.30
C GLY A 185 26.38 21.70 -7.66
N ASN A 186 26.75 20.89 -6.71
CA ASN A 186 27.37 19.61 -6.98
C ASN A 186 26.28 18.56 -7.23
N GLU A 187 25.82 18.43 -8.48
CA GLU A 187 24.69 17.58 -8.87
C GLU A 187 24.88 16.10 -8.48
N ASN A 188 26.12 15.65 -8.42
CA ASN A 188 26.44 14.29 -7.97
C ASN A 188 26.13 14.02 -6.49
N LEU A 189 25.91 15.04 -5.67
CA LEU A 189 25.51 14.93 -4.26
C LEU A 189 23.99 14.84 -4.09
N TYR A 190 23.22 15.21 -5.12
CA TYR A 190 21.76 15.26 -5.08
C TYR A 190 21.08 13.96 -5.53
N SER A 191 21.87 12.97 -5.94
CA SER A 191 21.34 11.70 -6.41
C SER A 191 20.85 10.82 -5.26
N ARG A 192 19.74 11.22 -4.66
CA ARG A 192 18.79 10.24 -4.13
C ARG A 192 17.82 9.91 -5.27
N PRO A 193 17.44 8.64 -5.46
CA PRO A 193 16.30 8.35 -6.30
C PRO A 193 15.11 9.11 -5.70
N THR A 194 14.79 10.23 -6.28
CA THR A 194 13.50 10.87 -6.05
C THR A 194 12.50 9.95 -6.71
N TYR A 195 11.86 9.12 -5.94
CA TYR A 195 10.59 8.53 -6.32
C TYR A 195 9.61 9.69 -6.45
N GLN A 196 9.68 10.42 -7.55
CA GLN A 196 8.52 11.14 -8.02
C GLN A 196 7.58 10.02 -8.51
N LEU A 197 6.71 9.57 -7.64
CA LEU A 197 5.47 8.95 -8.05
C LEU A 197 4.72 10.02 -8.86
N LYS A 198 5.08 10.18 -10.14
CA LYS A 198 4.16 10.74 -11.11
C LYS A 198 3.05 9.70 -11.19
N TYR A 199 1.96 9.99 -10.54
CA TYR A 199 0.72 9.26 -10.70
C TYR A 199 0.28 9.47 -12.15
N THR A 200 0.70 8.60 -13.03
CA THR A 200 0.11 8.46 -14.34
C THR A 200 -1.05 7.51 -14.13
N PRO A 201 -2.30 7.90 -14.41
CA PRO A 201 -3.41 6.98 -14.33
C PRO A 201 -3.06 5.69 -15.07
N VAL A 202 -3.28 4.54 -14.46
CA VAL A 202 -2.92 3.21 -14.99
C VAL A 202 -3.46 2.99 -16.40
N GLU A 203 -4.55 3.67 -16.76
CA GLU A 203 -5.19 3.65 -18.09
C GLU A 203 -4.35 4.29 -19.22
N GLN A 204 -3.26 4.98 -18.91
CA GLN A 204 -2.44 5.70 -19.90
C GLN A 204 -1.01 5.17 -20.04
N LEU A 205 -0.64 4.14 -19.28
CA LEU A 205 0.66 3.51 -19.45
C LEU A 205 0.59 2.51 -20.61
N PRO A 206 1.51 2.59 -21.59
CA PRO A 206 1.65 1.52 -22.55
C PRO A 206 1.95 0.23 -21.78
N VAL A 207 1.27 -0.83 -22.12
CA VAL A 207 1.46 -2.15 -21.55
C VAL A 207 2.17 -3.06 -22.55
N ASP A 208 3.05 -3.91 -22.05
CA ASP A 208 3.65 -4.97 -22.87
C ASP A 208 2.60 -6.00 -23.31
N SER A 209 3.01 -6.94 -24.13
CA SER A 209 2.12 -8.00 -24.65
C SER A 209 1.53 -8.93 -23.55
N PHE A 210 1.91 -8.75 -22.30
CA PHE A 210 1.44 -9.49 -21.12
C PHE A 210 0.64 -8.64 -20.16
N GLY A 211 0.35 -7.35 -20.51
CA GLY A 211 -0.43 -6.45 -19.67
C GLY A 211 0.34 -5.76 -18.54
N ASN A 212 1.68 -5.85 -18.54
CA ASN A 212 2.49 -5.12 -17.58
C ASN A 212 2.77 -3.69 -18.05
N PRO A 213 2.79 -2.67 -17.17
CA PRO A 213 3.14 -1.32 -17.56
C PRO A 213 4.58 -1.25 -18.11
N GLU A 214 4.74 -0.68 -19.32
CA GLU A 214 6.07 -0.39 -19.86
C GLU A 214 6.77 0.67 -19.02
N TYR A 215 7.89 0.31 -18.43
CA TYR A 215 8.74 1.25 -17.70
C TYR A 215 9.44 2.20 -18.67
N THR A 216 9.18 3.50 -18.57
CA THR A 216 9.98 4.51 -19.24
C THR A 216 11.30 4.71 -18.49
N PRO A 217 12.46 4.75 -19.17
CA PRO A 217 13.77 4.79 -18.55
C PRO A 217 14.11 6.19 -18.05
N ASN A 218 13.63 6.57 -16.85
CA ASN A 218 14.07 7.78 -16.16
C ASN A 218 14.48 7.51 -14.70
N GLU A 219 14.69 6.24 -14.34
CA GLU A 219 15.25 5.89 -13.04
C GLU A 219 16.78 5.94 -13.12
N GLN A 220 17.40 6.61 -12.16
CA GLN A 220 18.85 6.65 -12.06
C GLN A 220 19.39 5.24 -11.81
N LEU A 221 20.12 4.73 -12.79
CA LEU A 221 20.70 3.39 -12.75
C LEU A 221 21.79 3.29 -11.67
N PRO A 222 21.91 2.14 -11.01
CA PRO A 222 23.03 1.90 -10.12
C PRO A 222 24.36 2.05 -10.87
N VAL A 223 25.32 2.68 -10.23
CA VAL A 223 26.70 2.79 -10.75
C VAL A 223 27.42 1.45 -10.61
N ASP A 224 28.43 1.20 -11.46
CA ASP A 224 29.30 0.04 -11.30
C ASP A 224 30.03 0.05 -9.95
N LEU A 225 30.73 -1.04 -9.61
CA LEU A 225 31.55 -1.17 -8.39
C LEU A 225 32.62 -0.06 -8.23
N PHE A 226 32.89 0.71 -9.29
CA PHE A 226 33.88 1.79 -9.34
C PHE A 226 33.24 3.18 -9.50
N GLY A 227 31.89 3.28 -9.46
CA GLY A 227 31.16 4.54 -9.53
C GLY A 227 31.02 5.13 -10.94
N ASN A 228 31.19 4.33 -12.00
CA ASN A 228 31.06 4.80 -13.37
C ASN A 228 29.70 4.41 -13.99
N PRO A 229 28.74 5.33 -14.08
CA PRO A 229 27.41 5.02 -14.61
C PRO A 229 27.44 4.63 -16.11
N ASN A 230 28.40 5.09 -16.87
CA ASN A 230 28.48 4.82 -18.32
C ASN A 230 28.86 3.37 -18.62
N VAL A 231 29.71 2.75 -17.81
CA VAL A 231 30.10 1.33 -17.98
C VAL A 231 28.92 0.43 -17.66
N PHE A 232 28.23 0.68 -16.53
CA PHE A 232 27.05 -0.09 -16.16
C PHE A 232 25.95 0.00 -17.21
N LEU A 233 25.68 1.19 -17.75
CA LEU A 233 24.70 1.40 -18.82
C LEU A 233 25.06 0.63 -20.09
N GLN A 234 26.34 0.60 -20.45
CA GLN A 234 26.82 -0.14 -21.62
C GLN A 234 26.66 -1.66 -21.42
N GLU A 235 27.03 -2.18 -20.27
CA GLU A 235 26.87 -3.61 -19.92
C GLU A 235 25.40 -4.00 -19.88
N LEU A 236 24.54 -3.15 -19.33
CA LEU A 236 23.10 -3.38 -19.27
C LEU A 236 22.49 -3.40 -20.68
N GLU A 237 22.88 -2.47 -21.55
CA GLU A 237 22.38 -2.40 -22.92
C GLU A 237 22.86 -3.60 -23.76
N GLU A 238 24.11 -4.04 -23.54
CA GLU A 238 24.63 -5.26 -24.17
C GLU A 238 23.85 -6.49 -23.71
N ALA A 239 23.59 -6.64 -22.41
CA ALA A 239 22.81 -7.75 -21.88
C ALA A 239 21.37 -7.75 -22.40
N LYS A 240 20.72 -6.59 -22.49
CA LYS A 240 19.37 -6.45 -23.10
C LYS A 240 19.37 -6.85 -24.57
N ASN A 241 20.35 -6.43 -25.35
CA ASN A 241 20.47 -6.80 -26.75
C ASN A 241 20.66 -8.30 -26.94
N LEU A 242 21.46 -8.95 -26.08
CA LEU A 242 21.63 -10.40 -26.11
C LEU A 242 20.36 -11.13 -25.71
N TYR A 243 19.65 -10.65 -24.69
CA TYR A 243 18.32 -11.16 -24.31
C TYR A 243 17.32 -11.05 -25.45
N GLN A 244 17.22 -9.89 -26.09
CA GLN A 244 16.32 -9.67 -27.21
C GLN A 244 16.61 -10.64 -28.36
N ARG A 245 17.87 -10.82 -28.75
CA ARG A 245 18.28 -11.80 -29.76
C ARG A 245 17.92 -13.22 -29.36
N ALA A 246 18.06 -13.60 -28.09
CA ALA A 246 17.70 -14.91 -27.59
C ALA A 246 16.17 -15.12 -27.55
N SER A 247 15.40 -14.07 -27.30
CA SER A 247 13.94 -14.12 -27.23
C SER A 247 13.25 -14.15 -28.59
N GLU A 248 13.91 -13.69 -29.67
CA GLU A 248 13.34 -13.66 -31.02
C GLU A 248 12.82 -15.04 -31.47
N SER A 249 11.68 -15.05 -32.16
CA SER A 249 11.02 -16.29 -32.63
C SER A 249 11.74 -16.97 -33.78
N THR A 250 12.70 -16.28 -34.41
CA THR A 250 13.47 -16.81 -35.55
C THR A 250 14.46 -17.85 -35.10
N PRO A 251 14.40 -19.09 -35.62
CA PRO A 251 15.39 -20.11 -35.24
C PRO A 251 16.81 -19.66 -35.61
N LEU A 252 17.70 -19.70 -34.65
CA LEU A 252 19.12 -19.49 -34.89
C LEU A 252 19.74 -20.76 -35.50
N ASN A 253 20.79 -20.63 -36.28
CA ASN A 253 21.60 -21.80 -36.64
C ASN A 253 22.48 -22.20 -35.45
N ASN A 254 22.94 -23.46 -35.41
CA ASN A 254 23.70 -24.02 -34.30
C ASN A 254 24.94 -23.20 -33.92
N GLN A 255 25.59 -22.54 -34.89
CA GLN A 255 26.75 -21.71 -34.61
C GLN A 255 26.33 -20.41 -33.92
N ALA A 256 25.29 -19.74 -34.41
CA ALA A 256 24.80 -18.50 -33.83
C ALA A 256 24.23 -18.73 -32.39
N GLU A 257 23.60 -19.89 -32.14
CA GLU A 257 23.16 -20.31 -30.80
C GLU A 257 24.38 -20.49 -29.86
N SER A 258 25.41 -21.17 -30.31
CA SER A 258 26.63 -21.38 -29.53
C SER A 258 27.37 -20.06 -29.23
N ASP A 259 27.49 -19.19 -30.24
CA ASP A 259 28.14 -17.88 -30.08
C ASP A 259 27.32 -16.98 -29.10
N LEU A 260 26.00 -17.00 -29.17
CA LEU A 260 25.13 -16.25 -28.27
C LEU A 260 25.20 -16.80 -26.85
N PHE A 261 25.23 -18.13 -26.70
CA PHE A 261 25.39 -18.77 -25.40
C PHE A 261 26.72 -18.35 -24.71
N GLU A 262 27.84 -18.36 -25.43
CA GLU A 262 29.11 -17.97 -24.86
C GLU A 262 29.13 -16.49 -24.42
N GLN A 263 28.49 -15.59 -25.19
CA GLN A 263 28.36 -14.18 -24.80
C GLN A 263 27.52 -14.01 -23.54
N LEU A 264 26.37 -14.66 -23.43
CA LEU A 264 25.52 -14.64 -22.26
C LEU A 264 26.24 -15.23 -21.03
N LYS A 265 26.94 -16.35 -21.21
CA LYS A 265 27.69 -17.03 -20.16
C LYS A 265 28.78 -16.14 -19.55
N ILE A 266 29.49 -15.36 -20.36
CA ILE A 266 30.49 -14.40 -19.88
C ILE A 266 29.88 -13.41 -18.91
N ILE A 267 28.70 -12.84 -19.24
CA ILE A 267 28.01 -11.89 -18.35
C ILE A 267 27.51 -12.57 -17.09
N ILE A 268 26.95 -13.79 -17.20
CA ILE A 268 26.44 -14.56 -16.06
C ILE A 268 27.58 -14.92 -15.09
N GLU A 269 28.73 -15.31 -15.62
CA GLU A 269 29.90 -15.74 -14.82
C GLU A 269 30.77 -14.57 -14.34
N THR A 270 30.44 -13.34 -14.73
CA THR A 270 31.14 -12.15 -14.22
C THR A 270 30.85 -12.00 -12.72
N PRO A 271 31.86 -11.99 -11.85
CA PRO A 271 31.64 -11.92 -10.41
C PRO A 271 30.88 -10.64 -10.03
N SER A 272 29.76 -10.79 -9.38
CA SER A 272 29.04 -9.69 -8.73
C SER A 272 29.27 -9.71 -7.22
N ALA A 273 29.17 -8.56 -6.58
CA ALA A 273 29.22 -8.52 -5.11
C ALA A 273 28.06 -9.35 -4.52
N PRO A 274 28.34 -10.19 -3.52
CA PRO A 274 27.27 -10.96 -2.87
C PRO A 274 26.24 -10.01 -2.26
N PRO A 275 24.93 -10.36 -2.32
CA PRO A 275 23.89 -9.53 -1.73
C PRO A 275 24.08 -9.38 -0.22
N SER A 276 23.79 -8.19 0.31
CA SER A 276 23.86 -7.93 1.74
C SER A 276 22.75 -8.70 2.50
N PRO A 277 22.93 -9.00 3.78
CA PRO A 277 21.88 -9.63 4.59
C PRO A 277 20.57 -8.85 4.55
N GLN A 278 20.62 -7.53 4.61
CA GLN A 278 19.42 -6.67 4.51
C GLN A 278 18.73 -6.81 3.15
N SER A 279 19.50 -6.83 2.07
CA SER A 279 18.99 -7.03 0.70
C SER A 279 18.30 -8.39 0.54
N LEU A 280 18.79 -9.44 1.22
CA LEU A 280 18.16 -10.77 1.22
C LEU A 280 16.83 -10.78 2.00
N GLU A 281 16.77 -10.11 3.16
CA GLU A 281 15.54 -9.98 3.94
C GLU A 281 14.50 -9.14 3.19
N ASP A 282 14.91 -8.06 2.54
CA ASP A 282 14.02 -7.23 1.73
C ASP A 282 13.47 -8.02 0.54
N PHE A 283 14.30 -8.86 -0.10
CA PHE A 283 13.85 -9.74 -1.17
C PHE A 283 12.87 -10.83 -0.69
N ASP A 284 13.04 -11.38 0.49
CA ASP A 284 12.08 -12.33 1.07
C ASP A 284 10.73 -11.68 1.35
N ARG A 285 10.74 -10.38 1.72
CA ARG A 285 9.53 -9.58 1.96
C ARG A 285 8.85 -9.15 0.67
N ASP A 286 9.61 -8.59 -0.26
CA ASP A 286 9.15 -8.14 -1.58
C ASP A 286 10.10 -8.61 -2.67
N PRO A 287 9.83 -9.79 -3.27
CA PRO A 287 10.71 -10.41 -4.24
C PRO A 287 10.66 -9.72 -5.61
N SER A 288 10.97 -8.43 -5.66
CA SER A 288 11.16 -7.70 -6.91
C SER A 288 12.48 -8.09 -7.58
N VAL A 289 12.45 -8.29 -8.89
CA VAL A 289 13.65 -8.58 -9.68
C VAL A 289 14.17 -7.28 -10.28
N TRP A 290 15.39 -6.90 -9.92
CA TRP A 290 15.99 -5.65 -10.38
C TRP A 290 16.60 -5.84 -11.77
N GLN A 291 16.47 -4.83 -12.62
CA GLN A 291 17.11 -4.82 -13.94
C GLN A 291 18.63 -4.67 -13.82
N LYS A 292 19.34 -5.80 -13.89
CA LYS A 292 20.81 -5.87 -13.84
C LYS A 292 21.32 -6.66 -15.04
N PRO A 293 22.56 -6.40 -15.53
CA PRO A 293 23.14 -7.15 -16.63
C PRO A 293 23.09 -8.67 -16.46
N PRO A 294 23.45 -9.26 -15.30
CA PRO A 294 23.37 -10.70 -15.10
C PRO A 294 21.94 -11.25 -15.22
N ILE A 295 20.93 -10.48 -14.78
CA ILE A 295 19.53 -10.92 -14.85
C ILE A 295 19.08 -11.07 -16.30
N PHE A 296 19.30 -10.05 -17.15
CA PHE A 296 19.00 -10.14 -18.58
C PHE A 296 19.77 -11.26 -19.28
N ALA A 297 21.03 -11.47 -18.90
CA ALA A 297 21.82 -12.56 -19.45
C ALA A 297 21.26 -13.94 -19.05
N VAL A 298 20.81 -14.10 -17.79
CA VAL A 298 20.13 -15.32 -17.32
C VAL A 298 18.84 -15.55 -18.09
N GLU A 299 17.99 -14.53 -18.21
CA GLU A 299 16.72 -14.63 -18.97
C GLU A 299 16.99 -14.98 -20.44
N GLY A 300 17.99 -14.36 -21.07
CA GLY A 300 18.40 -14.68 -22.42
C GLY A 300 18.87 -16.14 -22.56
N PHE A 301 19.68 -16.61 -21.65
CA PHE A 301 20.11 -18.01 -21.62
C PHE A 301 18.93 -18.97 -21.42
N LEU A 302 17.99 -18.66 -20.54
CA LEU A 302 16.78 -19.46 -20.34
C LEU A 302 15.93 -19.51 -21.60
N CYS A 303 15.75 -18.39 -22.31
CA CYS A 303 15.07 -18.36 -23.60
C CYS A 303 15.72 -19.31 -24.63
N LEU A 304 17.05 -19.36 -24.73
CA LEU A 304 17.76 -20.30 -25.58
C LEU A 304 17.53 -21.74 -25.14
N ALA A 305 17.73 -22.02 -23.84
CA ALA A 305 17.60 -23.37 -23.28
C ALA A 305 16.20 -23.96 -23.44
N ILE A 306 15.19 -23.10 -23.37
CA ILE A 306 13.78 -23.49 -23.56
C ILE A 306 13.51 -23.86 -25.02
N LYS A 307 14.09 -23.17 -25.99
CA LYS A 307 13.87 -23.41 -27.43
C LYS A 307 14.59 -24.65 -27.93
N THR A 308 15.71 -25.02 -27.30
CA THR A 308 16.58 -26.12 -27.73
C THR A 308 15.95 -27.47 -27.35
N ASP A 309 15.77 -28.38 -28.32
CA ASP A 309 15.17 -29.69 -28.09
C ASP A 309 15.97 -30.61 -27.15
N SER A 310 17.30 -30.53 -27.22
CA SER A 310 18.22 -31.34 -26.41
C SER A 310 19.28 -30.44 -25.77
N LEU A 311 19.23 -30.32 -24.44
CA LEU A 311 20.15 -29.49 -23.67
C LEU A 311 21.58 -30.03 -23.70
N PRO A 312 22.57 -29.25 -24.20
CA PRO A 312 23.99 -29.60 -24.08
C PRO A 312 24.42 -29.77 -22.60
N ILE A 313 25.48 -30.55 -22.37
CA ILE A 313 25.98 -30.80 -20.99
C ILE A 313 26.36 -29.49 -20.31
N GLU A 314 27.05 -28.60 -21.02
CA GLU A 314 27.47 -27.30 -20.50
C GLU A 314 26.28 -26.42 -20.08
N TRP A 315 25.15 -26.47 -20.83
CA TRP A 315 23.94 -25.73 -20.49
C TRP A 315 23.27 -26.31 -19.25
N LYS A 316 23.26 -27.64 -19.13
CA LYS A 316 22.79 -28.34 -17.91
C LYS A 316 23.60 -27.95 -16.67
N ASP A 317 24.93 -27.86 -16.83
CA ASP A 317 25.80 -27.46 -15.74
C ASP A 317 25.62 -25.98 -15.36
N LEU A 318 25.35 -25.10 -16.34
CA LEU A 318 25.01 -23.71 -16.07
C LEU A 318 23.65 -23.61 -15.35
N LEU A 319 22.61 -24.33 -15.79
CA LEU A 319 21.31 -24.37 -15.12
C LEU A 319 21.43 -24.81 -13.65
N ARG A 320 22.26 -25.83 -13.35
CA ARG A 320 22.52 -26.26 -11.97
C ARG A 320 23.19 -25.14 -11.15
N ARG A 321 24.17 -24.44 -11.73
CA ARG A 321 24.84 -23.32 -11.06
C ARG A 321 23.88 -22.17 -10.79
N LEU A 322 22.99 -21.82 -11.74
CA LEU A 322 21.96 -20.80 -11.53
C LEU A 322 20.97 -21.20 -10.42
N ALA A 323 20.65 -22.48 -10.29
CA ALA A 323 19.81 -22.99 -9.21
C ALA A 323 20.46 -22.83 -7.83
N ASP A 324 21.79 -22.82 -7.77
CA ASP A 324 22.59 -22.68 -6.56
C ASP A 324 23.17 -21.26 -6.36
N ASP A 325 22.85 -20.33 -7.25
CA ASP A 325 23.41 -18.98 -7.22
C ASP A 325 23.19 -18.29 -5.87
N PRO A 326 24.18 -17.59 -5.31
CA PRO A 326 24.01 -16.84 -4.06
C PRO A 326 23.01 -15.69 -4.20
N ASP A 327 22.84 -15.10 -5.38
CA ASP A 327 21.85 -14.05 -5.60
C ASP A 327 20.45 -14.67 -5.78
N PRO A 328 19.48 -14.38 -4.89
CA PRO A 328 18.14 -14.92 -5.00
C PRO A 328 17.38 -14.38 -6.22
N GLN A 329 17.79 -13.25 -6.79
CA GLN A 329 17.18 -12.72 -8.02
C GLN A 329 17.50 -13.62 -9.21
N VAL A 330 18.75 -14.10 -9.32
CA VAL A 330 19.18 -15.08 -10.34
C VAL A 330 18.38 -16.37 -10.21
N ARG A 331 18.28 -16.90 -8.97
CA ARG A 331 17.46 -18.09 -8.71
C ARG A 331 15.99 -17.87 -9.07
N SER A 332 15.44 -16.69 -8.80
CA SER A 332 14.06 -16.35 -9.16
C SER A 332 13.82 -16.31 -10.65
N CYS A 333 14.77 -15.78 -11.45
CA CYS A 333 14.66 -15.82 -12.91
C CYS A 333 14.60 -17.26 -13.42
N LEU A 334 15.46 -18.13 -12.92
CA LEU A 334 15.35 -19.56 -13.22
C LEU A 334 14.00 -20.11 -12.75
N GLY A 335 13.60 -19.78 -11.54
CA GLY A 335 12.36 -20.25 -10.94
C GLY A 335 11.13 -19.93 -11.78
N GLN A 336 11.00 -18.72 -12.30
CA GLN A 336 9.88 -18.30 -13.15
C GLN A 336 9.76 -19.10 -14.44
N GLN A 337 10.86 -19.69 -14.93
CA GLN A 337 10.92 -20.42 -16.18
C GLN A 337 11.15 -21.93 -16.01
N ILE A 338 11.45 -22.42 -14.81
CA ILE A 338 11.90 -23.80 -14.56
C ILE A 338 10.88 -24.86 -15.00
N TRP A 339 9.58 -24.53 -14.94
CA TRP A 339 8.49 -25.42 -15.35
C TRP A 339 8.56 -25.81 -16.83
N GLN A 340 9.17 -24.99 -17.69
CA GLN A 340 9.35 -25.27 -19.12
C GLN A 340 10.34 -26.43 -19.34
N PHE A 341 11.13 -26.77 -18.34
CA PHE A 341 12.07 -27.90 -18.39
C PHE A 341 11.42 -29.24 -17.95
N LEU A 342 10.18 -29.25 -17.44
CA LEU A 342 9.51 -30.49 -17.00
C LEU A 342 9.46 -31.57 -18.08
N ASN A 343 9.23 -31.20 -19.33
CA ASN A 343 9.19 -32.16 -20.44
C ASN A 343 10.59 -32.59 -20.92
N LYS A 344 11.61 -31.78 -20.66
CA LYS A 344 12.99 -32.00 -21.17
C LYS A 344 13.89 -32.60 -20.11
N TRP A 345 13.69 -32.23 -18.86
CA TRP A 345 14.54 -32.62 -17.77
C TRP A 345 13.81 -32.55 -16.41
N PRO A 346 12.80 -33.44 -16.22
CA PRO A 346 11.94 -33.40 -15.04
C PRO A 346 12.70 -33.55 -13.72
N GLU A 347 13.74 -34.40 -13.71
CA GLU A 347 14.55 -34.63 -12.49
C GLU A 347 15.20 -33.35 -11.99
N PHE A 348 15.73 -32.53 -12.90
CA PHE A 348 16.34 -31.23 -12.54
C PHE A 348 15.31 -30.29 -11.88
N VAL A 349 14.09 -30.25 -12.42
CA VAL A 349 13.03 -29.38 -11.88
C VAL A 349 12.71 -29.82 -10.45
N TRP A 350 12.42 -31.09 -10.26
CA TRP A 350 12.09 -31.63 -8.94
C TRP A 350 13.24 -31.53 -7.94
N GLU A 351 14.45 -31.86 -8.33
CA GLU A 351 15.64 -31.73 -7.47
C GLU A 351 15.87 -30.28 -7.05
N THR A 352 15.63 -29.32 -7.94
CA THR A 352 15.77 -27.90 -7.65
C THR A 352 14.70 -27.40 -6.67
N LEU A 353 13.44 -27.76 -6.90
CA LEU A 353 12.34 -27.40 -6.03
C LEU A 353 12.49 -28.01 -4.63
N ASP A 354 12.80 -29.30 -4.54
CA ASP A 354 13.02 -30.01 -3.27
C ASP A 354 14.21 -29.40 -2.50
N ARG A 355 15.28 -29.01 -3.20
CA ARG A 355 16.45 -28.36 -2.60
C ARG A 355 16.09 -27.00 -2.03
N TRP A 356 15.44 -26.12 -2.81
CA TRP A 356 15.02 -24.80 -2.32
C TRP A 356 14.09 -24.91 -1.12
N LEU A 357 13.20 -25.90 -1.12
CA LEU A 357 12.33 -26.18 0.02
C LEU A 357 13.14 -26.58 1.28
N ASN A 358 14.15 -27.43 1.12
CA ASN A 358 15.01 -27.85 2.22
C ASN A 358 15.96 -26.73 2.71
N GLU A 359 16.27 -25.75 1.87
CA GLU A 359 17.10 -24.60 2.22
C GLU A 359 16.33 -23.50 2.97
N LEU A 360 14.98 -23.51 2.93
CA LEU A 360 14.11 -22.48 3.52
C LEU A 360 14.53 -22.04 4.93
N PRO A 361 14.80 -22.93 5.88
CA PRO A 361 15.13 -22.51 7.25
C PRO A 361 16.53 -21.90 7.39
N ASN A 362 17.42 -22.12 6.40
CA ASN A 362 18.85 -21.85 6.56
C ASN A 362 19.43 -20.86 5.56
N ARG A 363 18.71 -20.50 4.50
CA ARG A 363 19.22 -19.65 3.43
C ARG A 363 18.28 -18.48 3.16
N ALA A 364 18.71 -17.30 3.56
CA ALA A 364 17.99 -16.04 3.30
C ALA A 364 17.79 -15.81 1.80
N GLY A 365 16.70 -15.16 1.43
CA GLY A 365 16.28 -14.94 0.05
C GLY A 365 15.54 -16.11 -0.59
N THR A 366 15.47 -17.30 0.07
CA THR A 366 14.81 -18.50 -0.50
C THR A 366 13.27 -18.38 -0.44
N ILE A 367 12.73 -17.67 0.54
CA ILE A 367 11.29 -17.37 0.62
C ILE A 367 10.86 -16.59 -0.62
N GLY A 368 11.57 -15.53 -0.95
CA GLY A 368 11.31 -14.73 -2.14
C GLY A 368 11.42 -15.53 -3.44
N VAL A 369 12.43 -16.40 -3.55
CA VAL A 369 12.60 -17.31 -4.70
C VAL A 369 11.36 -18.20 -4.86
N LEU A 370 10.92 -18.90 -3.80
CA LEU A 370 9.76 -19.79 -3.88
C LEU A 370 8.46 -19.01 -4.18
N ARG A 371 8.27 -17.84 -3.59
CA ARG A 371 7.10 -16.99 -3.88
C ARG A 371 7.04 -16.54 -5.34
N LYS A 372 8.18 -16.25 -5.97
CA LYS A 372 8.25 -15.92 -7.41
C LYS A 372 8.14 -17.14 -8.31
N THR A 373 8.65 -18.27 -7.85
CA THR A 373 8.63 -19.52 -8.59
C THR A 373 7.25 -20.13 -8.65
N LEU A 374 6.55 -20.18 -7.52
CA LEU A 374 5.31 -20.95 -7.38
C LEU A 374 4.11 -20.05 -7.72
N HIS A 375 3.45 -20.35 -8.82
CA HIS A 375 2.21 -19.76 -9.26
C HIS A 375 1.15 -20.85 -9.45
N SER A 376 -0.12 -20.54 -9.29
CA SER A 376 -1.21 -21.51 -9.41
C SER A 376 -1.22 -22.27 -10.74
N SER A 377 -0.90 -21.60 -11.85
CA SER A 377 -0.80 -22.23 -13.17
C SER A 377 0.25 -23.36 -13.28
N TRP A 378 1.22 -23.38 -12.35
CA TRP A 378 2.29 -24.39 -12.32
C TRP A 378 1.84 -25.74 -11.84
N TYR A 379 0.87 -25.76 -10.96
CA TYR A 379 0.39 -27.02 -10.39
C TYR A 379 -0.05 -27.98 -11.49
N GLY A 380 -0.77 -27.49 -12.48
CA GLY A 380 -1.20 -28.32 -13.61
C GLY A 380 -0.02 -28.99 -14.33
N TRP A 381 1.10 -28.28 -14.50
CA TRP A 381 2.31 -28.83 -15.11
C TRP A 381 3.00 -29.87 -14.23
N LEU A 382 3.16 -29.56 -12.93
CA LEU A 382 3.76 -30.48 -11.94
C LEU A 382 2.90 -31.74 -11.78
N ARG A 383 1.58 -31.58 -11.68
CA ARG A 383 0.62 -32.67 -11.57
C ARG A 383 0.66 -33.59 -12.79
N ASN A 384 0.73 -33.01 -13.99
CA ASN A 384 0.82 -33.79 -15.23
C ASN A 384 2.15 -34.56 -15.32
N SER A 385 3.21 -34.07 -14.71
CA SER A 385 4.51 -34.77 -14.62
C SER A 385 4.46 -35.91 -13.59
N ASP A 386 4.02 -35.60 -12.36
CA ASP A 386 3.89 -36.55 -11.25
C ASP A 386 2.91 -36.00 -10.19
N ALA A 387 1.66 -36.45 -10.23
CA ALA A 387 0.60 -35.95 -9.35
C ALA A 387 0.86 -36.17 -7.87
N ALA A 388 1.37 -37.37 -7.49
CA ALA A 388 1.62 -37.69 -6.10
C ALA A 388 2.79 -36.88 -5.53
N ARG A 389 3.82 -36.65 -6.33
CA ARG A 389 4.96 -35.82 -5.95
C ARG A 389 4.59 -34.34 -5.86
N ALA A 390 3.71 -33.85 -6.75
CA ALA A 390 3.20 -32.49 -6.71
C ALA A 390 2.43 -32.23 -5.40
N GLU A 391 1.48 -33.09 -5.05
CA GLU A 391 0.74 -33.00 -3.79
C GLU A 391 1.70 -33.03 -2.58
N GLN A 392 2.63 -33.99 -2.55
CA GLN A 392 3.61 -34.08 -1.47
C GLN A 392 4.49 -32.83 -1.36
N PHE A 393 4.93 -32.26 -2.48
CA PHE A 393 5.73 -31.04 -2.51
C PHE A 393 4.97 -29.86 -1.89
N PHE A 394 3.71 -29.64 -2.26
CA PHE A 394 2.90 -28.54 -1.71
C PHE A 394 2.59 -28.73 -0.21
N ASN A 395 2.35 -29.96 0.24
CA ASN A 395 2.18 -30.28 1.67
C ASN A 395 3.48 -30.02 2.46
N ASN A 396 4.63 -30.35 1.90
CA ASN A 396 5.92 -30.05 2.49
C ASN A 396 6.21 -28.56 2.52
N LEU A 397 5.84 -27.81 1.46
CA LEU A 397 5.94 -26.35 1.38
C LEU A 397 5.13 -25.68 2.49
N LEU A 398 3.89 -26.09 2.69
CA LEU A 398 3.03 -25.57 3.75
C LEU A 398 3.63 -25.85 5.13
N THR A 399 4.14 -27.05 5.34
CA THR A 399 4.83 -27.43 6.59
C THR A 399 6.08 -26.58 6.82
N ALA A 400 6.90 -26.40 5.80
CA ALA A 400 8.11 -25.60 5.89
C ALA A 400 7.79 -24.10 6.12
N ALA A 401 6.75 -23.57 5.49
CA ALA A 401 6.29 -22.18 5.69
C ALA A 401 5.87 -21.93 7.16
N ARG A 402 5.20 -22.91 7.77
CA ARG A 402 4.83 -22.86 9.20
C ARG A 402 6.06 -22.91 10.11
N LEU A 403 7.01 -23.82 9.81
CA LEU A 403 8.26 -23.95 10.59
C LEU A 403 9.13 -22.69 10.51
N CYS A 404 9.22 -22.05 9.35
CA CYS A 404 9.97 -20.80 9.17
C CYS A 404 9.26 -19.58 9.79
N ASN A 405 8.01 -19.71 10.20
CA ASN A 405 7.16 -18.63 10.72
C ASN A 405 7.12 -17.38 9.82
N SER A 406 7.22 -17.58 8.50
CA SER A 406 7.13 -16.47 7.52
C SER A 406 5.67 -16.20 7.16
N ALA A 407 5.16 -15.03 7.55
CA ALA A 407 3.82 -14.57 7.22
C ALA A 407 3.62 -14.49 5.70
N GLU A 408 4.63 -14.00 4.97
CA GLU A 408 4.60 -13.82 3.52
C GLU A 408 4.49 -15.17 2.78
N LEU A 409 5.29 -16.16 3.19
CA LEU A 409 5.25 -17.48 2.57
C LEU A 409 3.96 -18.22 2.93
N ARG A 410 3.50 -18.13 4.18
CA ARG A 410 2.22 -18.70 4.62
C ARG A 410 1.05 -18.11 3.85
N SER A 411 1.01 -16.78 3.69
CA SER A 411 -0.01 -16.10 2.88
C SER A 411 0.03 -16.57 1.42
N HIS A 412 1.24 -16.72 0.86
CA HIS A 412 1.40 -17.24 -0.50
C HIS A 412 0.90 -18.69 -0.64
N CYS A 413 1.19 -19.54 0.33
CA CYS A 413 0.65 -20.91 0.38
C CYS A 413 -0.88 -20.92 0.44
N GLY A 414 -1.49 -20.04 1.25
CA GLY A 414 -2.94 -19.92 1.32
C GLY A 414 -3.55 -19.53 -0.02
N ALA A 415 -2.94 -18.56 -0.72
CA ALA A 415 -3.36 -18.18 -2.07
C ALA A 415 -3.24 -19.33 -3.09
N LEU A 416 -2.18 -20.11 -3.02
CA LEU A 416 -2.01 -21.31 -3.86
C LEU A 416 -3.06 -22.37 -3.56
N LEU A 417 -3.30 -22.69 -2.28
CA LEU A 417 -4.30 -23.67 -1.88
C LEU A 417 -5.71 -23.30 -2.36
N THR A 418 -6.09 -22.03 -2.28
CA THR A 418 -7.38 -21.59 -2.79
C THR A 418 -7.46 -21.72 -4.31
N ALA A 419 -6.43 -21.34 -5.04
CA ALA A 419 -6.41 -21.49 -6.49
C ALA A 419 -6.52 -22.97 -6.90
N LEU A 420 -5.80 -23.87 -6.22
CA LEU A 420 -5.86 -25.31 -6.47
C LEU A 420 -7.24 -25.91 -6.16
N TRP A 421 -7.85 -25.47 -5.07
CA TRP A 421 -9.18 -25.99 -4.71
C TRP A 421 -10.28 -25.41 -5.58
N PHE A 422 -10.27 -24.09 -5.82
CA PHE A 422 -11.36 -23.41 -6.53
C PHE A 422 -11.37 -23.78 -8.01
N PHE A 423 -10.22 -23.68 -8.69
CA PHE A 423 -10.13 -23.81 -10.13
C PHE A 423 -9.71 -25.21 -10.61
N GLU A 424 -8.80 -25.86 -9.90
CA GLU A 424 -8.34 -27.20 -10.27
C GLU A 424 -9.15 -28.31 -9.59
N GLY A 425 -9.98 -27.98 -8.59
CA GLY A 425 -10.84 -28.92 -7.88
C GLY A 425 -10.11 -29.89 -6.94
N GLU A 426 -8.88 -29.56 -6.52
CA GLU A 426 -8.05 -30.39 -5.65
C GLU A 426 -8.62 -30.49 -4.23
N THR A 427 -9.15 -31.66 -3.89
CA THR A 427 -9.83 -31.88 -2.60
C THR A 427 -8.90 -31.76 -1.39
N TRP A 428 -7.66 -32.21 -1.50
CA TRP A 428 -6.65 -32.11 -0.45
C TRP A 428 -6.33 -30.64 -0.09
N ALA A 429 -6.32 -29.75 -1.07
CA ALA A 429 -6.12 -28.32 -0.85
C ALA A 429 -7.30 -27.71 -0.08
N GLY A 430 -8.52 -28.12 -0.40
CA GLY A 430 -9.72 -27.73 0.35
C GLY A 430 -9.74 -28.26 1.78
N GLU A 431 -9.20 -29.48 2.01
CA GLU A 431 -9.02 -30.04 3.36
C GLU A 431 -7.98 -29.26 4.16
N ALA A 432 -6.86 -28.92 3.54
CA ALA A 432 -5.83 -28.08 4.18
C ALA A 432 -6.37 -26.72 4.62
N LEU A 433 -7.19 -26.07 3.79
CA LEU A 433 -7.84 -24.80 4.13
C LEU A 433 -8.88 -24.94 5.25
N ARG A 434 -9.70 -26.01 5.24
CA ARG A 434 -10.64 -26.27 6.34
C ARG A 434 -9.91 -26.52 7.67
N ASN A 435 -8.82 -27.29 7.64
CA ASN A 435 -7.99 -27.49 8.84
C ASN A 435 -7.36 -26.16 9.33
N ALA A 436 -7.04 -25.23 8.42
CA ALA A 436 -6.58 -23.91 8.79
C ALA A 436 -7.68 -23.06 9.43
N LEU A 437 -8.94 -23.17 8.98
CA LEU A 437 -10.10 -22.51 9.59
C LEU A 437 -10.38 -23.01 11.01
N ASP A 438 -10.24 -24.31 11.26
CA ASP A 438 -10.42 -24.90 12.59
C ASP A 438 -9.44 -24.34 13.64
N SER A 439 -8.31 -23.80 13.19
CA SER A 439 -7.27 -23.17 14.03
C SER A 439 -6.90 -21.79 13.49
N ILE A 440 -7.90 -20.94 13.27
CA ILE A 440 -7.76 -19.62 12.61
C ILE A 440 -6.74 -18.72 13.31
N THR A 441 -6.63 -18.79 14.64
CA THR A 441 -5.67 -17.98 15.42
C THR A 441 -4.21 -18.29 15.10
N ASP A 442 -3.91 -19.56 14.79
CA ASP A 442 -2.57 -20.01 14.46
C ASP A 442 -2.27 -19.87 12.96
N ASN A 443 -3.31 -19.90 12.12
CA ASN A 443 -3.22 -19.94 10.66
C ASN A 443 -3.70 -18.65 9.98
N ALA A 444 -3.82 -17.55 10.72
CA ALA A 444 -4.31 -16.28 10.19
C ALA A 444 -3.52 -15.79 8.95
N ASP A 445 -2.21 -16.04 8.89
CA ASP A 445 -1.39 -15.63 7.73
C ASP A 445 -1.73 -16.44 6.47
N GLU A 446 -1.95 -17.76 6.60
CA GLU A 446 -2.37 -18.61 5.48
C GLU A 446 -3.76 -18.21 4.99
N LEU A 447 -4.67 -18.03 5.94
CA LEU A 447 -6.04 -17.63 5.63
C LEU A 447 -6.13 -16.24 5.02
N LYS A 448 -5.15 -15.36 5.29
CA LYS A 448 -5.04 -14.04 4.65
C LYS A 448 -4.78 -14.12 3.14
N GLY A 449 -3.92 -15.04 2.73
CA GLY A 449 -3.70 -15.29 1.30
C GLY A 449 -4.91 -15.93 0.62
N ALA A 450 -5.57 -16.85 1.33
CA ALA A 450 -6.78 -17.50 0.87
C ALA A 450 -7.96 -16.52 0.74
N GLU A 451 -8.17 -15.67 1.74
CA GLU A 451 -9.17 -14.62 1.76
C GLU A 451 -9.01 -13.69 0.55
N ARG A 452 -7.80 -13.18 0.32
CA ARG A 452 -7.53 -12.25 -0.80
C ARG A 452 -7.94 -12.85 -2.15
N ASN A 453 -7.63 -14.13 -2.40
CA ASN A 453 -8.06 -14.79 -3.63
C ASN A 453 -9.57 -14.97 -3.71
N ALA A 454 -10.22 -15.36 -2.60
CA ALA A 454 -11.66 -15.54 -2.57
C ALA A 454 -12.39 -14.19 -2.84
N VAL A 455 -11.94 -13.14 -2.20
CA VAL A 455 -12.50 -11.78 -2.36
C VAL A 455 -12.31 -11.28 -3.80
N HIS A 456 -11.11 -11.43 -4.37
CA HIS A 456 -10.83 -11.04 -5.75
C HIS A 456 -11.71 -11.79 -6.77
N GLU A 457 -12.10 -13.03 -6.47
CA GLU A 457 -13.00 -13.81 -7.33
C GLU A 457 -14.47 -13.40 -7.17
N LEU A 458 -14.93 -13.13 -5.94
CA LEU A 458 -16.34 -12.82 -5.68
C LEU A 458 -16.68 -11.33 -5.87
N LEU A 459 -15.74 -10.46 -5.54
CA LEU A 459 -15.86 -9.01 -5.56
C LEU A 459 -14.86 -8.37 -6.53
N PRO A 460 -14.89 -8.74 -7.83
CA PRO A 460 -13.98 -8.15 -8.80
C PRO A 460 -14.33 -6.66 -8.98
N ARG A 461 -13.31 -5.82 -9.11
CA ARG A 461 -13.46 -4.35 -9.32
C ARG A 461 -14.11 -3.99 -10.65
N SER A 462 -14.21 -4.94 -11.56
CA SER A 462 -14.98 -4.84 -12.81
C SER A 462 -15.56 -6.21 -13.14
N PRO A 463 -16.76 -6.27 -13.75
CA PRO A 463 -17.38 -7.55 -14.14
C PRO A 463 -16.43 -8.40 -14.97
N LYS A 464 -16.21 -9.65 -14.54
CA LYS A 464 -15.38 -10.61 -15.29
C LYS A 464 -16.16 -11.18 -16.48
N GLU A 465 -15.50 -11.24 -17.63
CA GLU A 465 -16.02 -11.92 -18.82
C GLU A 465 -14.96 -12.93 -19.32
N PRO A 466 -15.25 -14.23 -19.40
CA PRO A 466 -16.51 -14.88 -19.02
C PRO A 466 -16.72 -14.98 -17.51
N PRO A 467 -17.99 -15.08 -17.05
CA PRO A 467 -18.29 -15.27 -15.64
C PRO A 467 -17.74 -16.60 -15.14
N ILE A 468 -17.41 -16.64 -13.84
CA ILE A 468 -16.92 -17.86 -13.18
C ILE A 468 -18.01 -18.96 -13.27
N PRO A 469 -17.66 -20.22 -13.51
CA PRO A 469 -18.61 -21.33 -13.47
C PRO A 469 -19.37 -21.38 -12.13
N VAL A 470 -20.67 -21.62 -12.16
CA VAL A 470 -21.56 -21.54 -10.98
C VAL A 470 -21.06 -22.42 -9.82
N GLY A 471 -20.55 -23.63 -10.09
CA GLY A 471 -20.06 -24.53 -9.05
C GLY A 471 -18.76 -24.06 -8.40
N GLU A 472 -17.92 -23.34 -9.14
CA GLU A 472 -16.69 -22.73 -8.62
C GLU A 472 -17.04 -21.50 -7.80
N HIS A 473 -17.91 -20.65 -8.31
CA HIS A 473 -18.40 -19.47 -7.59
C HIS A 473 -18.98 -19.83 -6.22
N GLN A 474 -19.80 -20.87 -6.15
CA GLN A 474 -20.40 -21.34 -4.90
C GLN A 474 -19.33 -21.81 -3.91
N ARG A 475 -18.32 -22.55 -4.36
CA ARG A 475 -17.21 -22.99 -3.47
C ARG A 475 -16.44 -21.81 -2.87
N VAL A 476 -16.17 -20.79 -3.69
CA VAL A 476 -15.47 -19.58 -3.24
C VAL A 476 -16.30 -18.83 -2.21
N GLN A 477 -17.61 -18.66 -2.48
CA GLN A 477 -18.54 -17.99 -1.58
C GLN A 477 -18.69 -18.74 -0.25
N ASP A 478 -18.88 -20.05 -0.29
CA ASP A 478 -18.98 -20.88 0.91
C ASP A 478 -17.72 -20.79 1.76
N PHE A 479 -16.55 -20.77 1.13
CA PHE A 479 -15.28 -20.63 1.86
C PHE A 479 -15.16 -19.26 2.52
N LEU A 480 -15.45 -18.16 1.81
CA LEU A 480 -15.36 -16.81 2.36
C LEU A 480 -16.33 -16.64 3.56
N LEU A 481 -17.55 -17.16 3.44
CA LEU A 481 -18.53 -17.11 4.54
C LEU A 481 -18.07 -17.94 5.75
N GLN A 482 -17.49 -19.12 5.53
CA GLN A 482 -16.92 -19.94 6.62
C GLN A 482 -15.72 -19.23 7.28
N LEU A 483 -14.89 -18.54 6.51
CA LEU A 483 -13.77 -17.76 7.04
C LEU A 483 -14.27 -16.62 7.94
N LEU A 484 -15.25 -15.84 7.48
CA LEU A 484 -15.83 -14.76 8.27
C LEU A 484 -16.53 -15.27 9.53
N GLU A 485 -17.23 -16.40 9.44
CA GLU A 485 -17.86 -17.06 10.61
C GLU A 485 -16.83 -17.52 11.64
N ALA A 486 -15.78 -18.22 11.21
CA ALA A 486 -14.68 -18.65 12.09
C ALA A 486 -13.97 -17.47 12.74
N ALA A 487 -13.71 -16.41 11.96
CA ALA A 487 -13.12 -15.17 12.46
C ALA A 487 -14.02 -14.49 13.51
N ASN A 488 -15.31 -14.39 13.25
CA ASN A 488 -16.30 -13.85 14.19
C ASN A 488 -16.30 -14.64 15.51
N GLN A 489 -16.33 -15.95 15.43
CA GLN A 489 -16.32 -16.81 16.62
C GLN A 489 -15.04 -16.63 17.44
N ALA A 490 -13.86 -16.60 16.80
CA ALA A 490 -12.59 -16.40 17.47
C ALA A 490 -12.51 -15.04 18.17
N LEU A 491 -12.94 -13.97 17.51
CA LEU A 491 -12.96 -12.62 18.10
C LEU A 491 -13.95 -12.50 19.26
N ARG A 492 -15.15 -13.08 19.15
CA ARG A 492 -16.13 -13.09 20.26
C ARG A 492 -15.58 -13.79 21.50
N VAL A 493 -14.94 -14.96 21.33
CA VAL A 493 -14.31 -15.66 22.46
C VAL A 493 -13.22 -14.80 23.09
N TYR A 494 -12.34 -14.21 22.29
CA TYR A 494 -11.29 -13.34 22.79
C TYR A 494 -11.83 -12.14 23.58
N TYR A 495 -12.79 -11.39 23.03
CA TYR A 495 -13.35 -10.22 23.72
C TYR A 495 -14.14 -10.60 24.97
N ALA A 496 -14.82 -11.74 24.99
CA ALA A 496 -15.48 -12.24 26.20
C ALA A 496 -14.46 -12.58 27.30
N GLU A 497 -13.32 -13.17 26.95
CA GLU A 497 -12.24 -13.45 27.90
C GLU A 497 -11.57 -12.17 28.43
N VAL A 498 -11.29 -11.19 27.55
CA VAL A 498 -10.67 -9.90 27.96
C VAL A 498 -11.61 -9.12 28.88
N THR A 499 -12.91 -9.10 28.59
CA THR A 499 -13.91 -8.41 29.43
C THR A 499 -14.03 -9.04 30.83
N ASN A 500 -13.82 -10.35 30.93
CA ASN A 500 -13.89 -11.07 32.21
C ASN A 500 -12.57 -11.04 33.01
N ARG A 501 -11.46 -10.53 32.46
CA ARG A 501 -10.20 -10.37 33.20
C ARG A 501 -10.29 -9.14 34.09
N ALA A 502 -9.94 -9.30 35.36
CA ALA A 502 -9.78 -8.16 36.27
C ALA A 502 -8.71 -7.20 35.70
N PRO A 503 -8.85 -5.88 35.80
CA PRO A 503 -7.86 -4.94 35.32
C PRO A 503 -6.55 -5.12 36.12
N SER A 504 -5.65 -5.96 35.61
CA SER A 504 -4.32 -6.16 36.15
C SER A 504 -3.32 -5.65 35.12
N ASP A 505 -2.49 -4.73 35.57
CA ASP A 505 -1.23 -4.27 34.97
C ASP A 505 -1.23 -3.96 33.45
N GLY A 506 -1.50 -2.76 33.10
CA GLY A 506 -0.84 -1.85 32.14
C GLY A 506 -0.54 -2.28 30.69
N SER A 507 -0.61 -3.57 30.32
CA SER A 507 -0.34 -4.02 28.95
C SER A 507 -1.61 -4.64 28.34
N ASN A 508 -2.48 -3.78 27.81
CA ASN A 508 -3.69 -4.20 27.08
C ASN A 508 -3.45 -4.33 25.56
N GLU A 509 -2.25 -4.69 25.13
CA GLU A 509 -2.06 -4.96 23.69
C GLU A 509 -2.82 -6.24 23.32
N PRO A 510 -3.67 -6.18 22.27
CA PRO A 510 -4.38 -7.34 21.78
C PRO A 510 -3.38 -8.40 21.27
N ALA A 511 -3.72 -9.67 21.39
CA ALA A 511 -2.88 -10.74 20.84
C ALA A 511 -2.63 -10.49 19.34
N PRO A 512 -1.42 -10.77 18.82
CA PRO A 512 -1.05 -10.43 17.43
C PRO A 512 -2.01 -10.97 16.36
N TRP A 513 -2.62 -12.12 16.63
CA TRP A 513 -3.59 -12.73 15.71
C TRP A 513 -4.92 -11.96 15.64
N VAL A 514 -5.31 -11.26 16.72
CA VAL A 514 -6.59 -10.52 16.78
C VAL A 514 -6.67 -9.48 15.67
N LYS A 515 -5.59 -8.72 15.49
CA LYS A 515 -5.52 -7.74 14.40
C LYS A 515 -5.65 -8.43 13.04
N LYS A 516 -4.87 -9.50 12.79
CA LYS A 516 -4.90 -10.22 11.50
C LYS A 516 -6.28 -10.77 11.16
N VAL A 517 -6.98 -11.31 12.17
CA VAL A 517 -8.33 -11.85 12.00
C VAL A 517 -9.37 -10.72 11.82
N SER A 518 -9.21 -9.60 12.51
CA SER A 518 -10.06 -8.41 12.30
C SER A 518 -9.87 -7.81 10.91
N ASP A 519 -8.64 -7.85 10.37
CA ASP A 519 -8.34 -7.33 9.04
C ASP A 519 -9.08 -8.10 7.91
N PHE A 520 -9.55 -9.35 8.13
CA PHE A 520 -10.40 -10.05 7.14
C PHE A 520 -11.70 -9.30 6.87
N PHE A 521 -12.38 -8.84 7.92
CA PHE A 521 -13.64 -8.09 7.76
C PHE A 521 -13.41 -6.75 7.07
N TYR A 522 -12.34 -6.07 7.43
CA TYR A 522 -12.02 -4.77 6.85
C TYR A 522 -11.65 -4.87 5.38
N ASP A 523 -10.79 -5.83 5.00
CA ASP A 523 -10.39 -6.03 3.61
C ASP A 523 -11.59 -6.44 2.74
N VAL A 524 -12.46 -7.34 3.23
CA VAL A 524 -13.67 -7.73 2.50
C VAL A 524 -14.61 -6.54 2.32
N ALA A 525 -14.77 -5.68 3.34
CA ALA A 525 -15.61 -4.48 3.25
C ALA A 525 -15.04 -3.46 2.24
N THR A 526 -13.73 -3.23 2.26
CA THR A 526 -13.06 -2.32 1.33
C THR A 526 -13.14 -2.82 -0.12
N GLU A 527 -12.92 -4.12 -0.35
CA GLU A 527 -13.05 -4.66 -1.73
C GLU A 527 -14.52 -4.71 -2.17
N PHE A 528 -15.48 -4.83 -1.25
CA PHE A 528 -16.89 -4.64 -1.56
C PHE A 528 -17.17 -3.24 -2.10
N ASP A 529 -16.65 -2.18 -1.45
CA ASP A 529 -16.80 -0.80 -1.92
C ASP A 529 -16.24 -0.62 -3.34
N PHE A 530 -14.98 -1.04 -3.58
CA PHE A 530 -14.37 -0.96 -4.91
C PHE A 530 -15.13 -1.78 -5.97
N SER A 531 -15.64 -2.96 -5.61
CA SER A 531 -16.45 -3.78 -6.52
C SER A 531 -17.76 -3.08 -6.85
N ALA A 532 -18.44 -2.53 -5.85
CA ALA A 532 -19.69 -1.80 -6.03
C ALA A 532 -19.50 -0.58 -6.93
N GLU A 533 -18.47 0.22 -6.71
CA GLU A 533 -18.14 1.37 -7.55
C GLU A 533 -17.90 0.96 -9.02
N GLY A 534 -17.06 -0.06 -9.23
CA GLY A 534 -16.71 -0.54 -10.58
C GLY A 534 -17.93 -1.07 -11.36
N HIS A 535 -18.76 -1.89 -10.71
CA HIS A 535 -19.99 -2.42 -11.31
C HIS A 535 -21.01 -1.33 -11.57
N ALA A 536 -21.22 -0.41 -10.63
CA ALA A 536 -22.17 0.68 -10.79
C ALA A 536 -21.81 1.60 -11.96
N LYS A 537 -20.53 1.98 -12.10
CA LYS A 537 -20.02 2.79 -13.21
C LYS A 537 -20.31 2.12 -14.56
N GLN A 538 -20.01 0.82 -14.67
CA GLN A 538 -20.23 0.07 -15.92
C GLN A 538 -21.71 -0.06 -16.25
N TRP A 539 -22.56 -0.41 -15.28
CA TRP A 539 -23.98 -0.67 -15.51
C TRP A 539 -24.81 0.59 -15.68
N THR A 540 -24.40 1.72 -15.10
CA THR A 540 -25.05 3.00 -15.34
C THR A 540 -24.89 3.45 -16.80
N SER A 541 -23.74 3.17 -17.41
CA SER A 541 -23.45 3.53 -18.80
C SER A 541 -23.98 2.51 -19.83
N ALA A 542 -24.27 1.27 -19.41
CA ALA A 542 -24.70 0.21 -20.34
C ALA A 542 -26.19 0.29 -20.66
N GLN A 543 -26.53 0.28 -21.96
CA GLN A 543 -27.87 0.04 -22.48
C GLN A 543 -28.00 -1.45 -22.87
N THR A 544 -28.10 -2.33 -21.90
CA THR A 544 -28.19 -3.77 -22.14
C THR A 544 -29.50 -4.34 -21.58
N ASP A 545 -30.13 -5.20 -22.37
CA ASP A 545 -31.42 -5.87 -22.02
C ASP A 545 -31.25 -6.81 -20.79
N ASP A 546 -30.00 -7.14 -20.40
CA ASP A 546 -29.67 -8.06 -19.30
C ASP A 546 -29.22 -7.34 -18.02
N LYS A 547 -29.33 -6.00 -17.96
CA LYS A 547 -28.88 -5.18 -16.81
C LYS A 547 -29.50 -5.61 -15.47
N GLU A 548 -30.82 -5.79 -15.44
CA GLU A 548 -31.52 -6.20 -14.22
C GLU A 548 -31.09 -7.59 -13.74
N ALA A 549 -30.87 -8.51 -14.68
CA ALA A 549 -30.38 -9.85 -14.35
C ALA A 549 -28.96 -9.81 -13.75
N LYS A 550 -28.07 -8.98 -14.29
CA LYS A 550 -26.71 -8.79 -13.78
C LYS A 550 -26.71 -8.16 -12.39
N ILE A 551 -27.51 -7.13 -12.17
CA ILE A 551 -27.68 -6.50 -10.85
C ILE A 551 -28.23 -7.54 -9.85
N SER A 552 -29.23 -8.31 -10.23
CA SER A 552 -29.78 -9.36 -9.36
C SER A 552 -28.78 -10.45 -9.02
N ALA A 553 -27.98 -10.90 -9.98
CA ALA A 553 -26.91 -11.89 -9.75
C ALA A 553 -25.82 -11.35 -8.81
N TRP A 554 -25.43 -10.09 -8.97
CA TRP A 554 -24.45 -9.46 -8.07
C TRP A 554 -24.99 -9.39 -6.64
N TRP A 555 -26.25 -8.97 -6.44
CA TRP A 555 -26.87 -8.97 -5.11
C TRP A 555 -26.91 -10.37 -4.49
N GLN A 556 -27.20 -11.42 -5.24
CA GLN A 556 -27.16 -12.80 -4.74
C GLN A 556 -25.76 -13.19 -4.23
N THR A 557 -24.71 -12.66 -4.82
CA THR A 557 -23.34 -12.88 -4.36
C THR A 557 -23.02 -12.07 -3.11
N VAL A 558 -23.39 -10.80 -3.06
CA VAL A 558 -22.92 -9.90 -1.99
C VAL A 558 -23.78 -9.91 -0.74
N GLU A 559 -25.08 -10.15 -0.83
CA GLU A 559 -25.98 -10.13 0.35
C GLU A 559 -25.53 -11.05 1.48
N PRO A 560 -25.12 -12.32 1.26
CA PRO A 560 -24.59 -13.16 2.33
C PRO A 560 -23.29 -12.61 2.94
N ILE A 561 -22.43 -11.97 2.13
CA ILE A 561 -21.19 -11.35 2.58
C ILE A 561 -21.50 -10.14 3.47
N LEU A 562 -22.42 -9.27 3.05
CA LEU A 562 -22.88 -8.12 3.85
C LEU A 562 -23.44 -8.57 5.19
N GLU A 563 -24.21 -9.65 5.21
CA GLU A 563 -24.77 -10.21 6.45
C GLU A 563 -23.67 -10.71 7.41
N ALA A 564 -22.64 -11.38 6.87
CA ALA A 564 -21.49 -11.82 7.64
C ALA A 564 -20.65 -10.66 8.18
N LEU A 565 -20.45 -9.60 7.39
CA LEU A 565 -19.72 -8.39 7.82
C LEU A 565 -20.45 -7.63 8.94
N LEU A 566 -21.78 -7.56 8.91
CA LEU A 566 -22.58 -6.90 9.93
C LEU A 566 -22.70 -7.71 11.23
N ALA A 567 -22.29 -8.97 11.26
CA ALA A 567 -22.24 -9.79 12.48
C ALA A 567 -21.25 -9.23 13.53
N ILE A 568 -20.23 -8.48 13.09
CA ILE A 568 -19.32 -7.71 13.95
C ILE A 568 -19.30 -6.27 13.44
N PRO A 569 -20.23 -5.43 13.85
CA PRO A 569 -20.27 -4.04 13.45
C PRO A 569 -19.04 -3.33 14.02
N HIS A 570 -18.19 -2.82 13.12
CA HIS A 570 -17.05 -1.98 13.42
C HIS A 570 -17.19 -0.67 12.61
N PRO A 571 -16.86 0.49 13.17
CA PRO A 571 -17.07 1.77 12.49
C PRO A 571 -16.53 1.83 11.07
N GLY A 572 -15.27 1.39 10.86
CA GLY A 572 -14.68 1.35 9.54
C GLY A 572 -15.40 0.41 8.57
N ILE A 573 -15.81 -0.77 9.02
CA ILE A 573 -16.58 -1.71 8.19
C ILE A 573 -17.93 -1.11 7.79
N VAL A 574 -18.65 -0.52 8.75
CA VAL A 574 -19.96 0.12 8.49
C VAL A 574 -19.80 1.27 7.49
N PHE A 575 -18.74 2.04 7.61
CA PHE A 575 -18.44 3.14 6.70
C PHE A 575 -18.20 2.64 5.26
N GLU A 576 -17.31 1.67 5.05
CA GLU A 576 -17.04 1.07 3.74
C GLU A 576 -18.31 0.46 3.11
N LEU A 577 -19.14 -0.22 3.93
CA LEU A 577 -20.42 -0.76 3.46
C LEU A 577 -21.38 0.33 2.98
N ILE A 578 -21.47 1.45 3.70
CA ILE A 578 -22.35 2.57 3.32
C ILE A 578 -21.86 3.23 2.05
N GLU A 579 -20.55 3.42 1.88
CA GLU A 579 -19.94 3.97 0.67
C GLU A 579 -20.23 3.07 -0.55
N GLY A 580 -19.95 1.77 -0.44
CA GLY A 580 -20.24 0.83 -1.52
C GLY A 580 -21.73 0.75 -1.89
N LEU A 581 -22.64 0.76 -0.88
CA LEU A 581 -24.07 0.75 -1.11
C LEU A 581 -24.56 2.03 -1.79
N GLU A 582 -23.92 3.17 -1.55
CA GLU A 582 -24.25 4.43 -2.20
C GLU A 582 -24.14 4.37 -3.72
N HIS A 583 -23.14 3.67 -4.24
CA HIS A 583 -22.94 3.52 -5.68
C HIS A 583 -24.14 2.84 -6.38
N PHE A 584 -24.89 2.02 -5.64
CA PHE A 584 -26.04 1.28 -6.16
C PHE A 584 -27.38 1.98 -5.98
N ILE A 585 -27.47 3.13 -5.32
CA ILE A 585 -28.74 3.85 -5.08
C ILE A 585 -29.50 4.14 -6.37
N ASP A 586 -28.81 4.55 -7.43
CA ASP A 586 -29.43 4.86 -8.71
C ASP A 586 -29.74 3.60 -9.56
N LEU A 587 -29.22 2.45 -9.17
CA LEU A 587 -29.43 1.17 -9.85
C LEU A 587 -30.50 0.31 -9.16
N ASP A 588 -30.49 0.25 -7.84
CA ASP A 588 -31.46 -0.51 -7.01
C ASP A 588 -31.65 0.18 -5.65
N LEU A 589 -32.41 1.25 -5.65
CA LEU A 589 -32.66 2.08 -4.47
C LEU A 589 -33.21 1.27 -3.28
N GLN A 590 -34.13 0.34 -3.55
CA GLN A 590 -34.81 -0.39 -2.49
C GLN A 590 -33.84 -1.30 -1.71
N ARG A 591 -33.02 -2.08 -2.42
CA ARG A 591 -32.03 -2.96 -1.78
C ARG A 591 -30.92 -2.15 -1.11
N SER A 592 -30.40 -1.13 -1.77
CA SER A 592 -29.36 -0.27 -1.19
C SER A 592 -29.81 0.35 0.12
N LEU A 593 -31.02 0.95 0.16
CA LEU A 593 -31.53 1.57 1.37
C LEU A 593 -31.83 0.54 2.48
N CYS A 594 -32.35 -0.62 2.12
CA CYS A 594 -32.55 -1.73 3.06
C CYS A 594 -31.23 -2.14 3.74
N TRP A 595 -30.14 -2.26 2.98
CA TRP A 595 -28.84 -2.63 3.53
C TRP A 595 -28.18 -1.49 4.32
N ILE A 596 -28.31 -0.24 3.90
CA ILE A 596 -27.90 0.94 4.70
C ILE A 596 -28.62 0.95 6.04
N ARG A 597 -29.94 0.66 6.06
CA ARG A 597 -30.69 0.52 7.31
C ARG A 597 -30.14 -0.59 8.20
N LYS A 598 -29.91 -1.80 7.64
CA LYS A 598 -29.34 -2.92 8.41
C LYS A 598 -27.98 -2.53 9.01
N ALA A 599 -27.09 -1.88 8.24
CA ALA A 599 -25.77 -1.41 8.68
C ALA A 599 -25.89 -0.37 9.81
N THR A 600 -26.81 0.61 9.65
CA THR A 600 -27.07 1.63 10.66
C THR A 600 -27.61 1.02 11.97
N LEU A 601 -28.56 0.10 11.88
CA LEU A 601 -29.14 -0.56 13.05
C LEU A 601 -28.13 -1.48 13.75
N ALA A 602 -27.29 -2.20 13.01
CA ALA A 602 -26.20 -2.99 13.58
C ALA A 602 -25.19 -2.08 14.32
N SER A 603 -24.80 -0.96 13.72
CA SER A 603 -23.97 0.06 14.37
C SER A 603 -24.63 0.62 15.64
N ALA A 604 -25.93 0.93 15.59
CA ALA A 604 -26.68 1.43 16.73
C ALA A 604 -26.73 0.42 17.89
N SER A 605 -26.98 -0.85 17.59
CA SER A 605 -27.02 -1.92 18.59
C SER A 605 -25.66 -2.15 19.28
N ALA A 606 -24.57 -1.84 18.59
CA ALA A 606 -23.21 -1.89 19.13
C ALA A 606 -22.76 -0.59 19.84
N GLY A 607 -23.63 0.44 19.90
CA GLY A 607 -23.31 1.74 20.50
C GLY A 607 -22.39 2.63 19.62
N LEU A 608 -22.25 2.33 18.33
CA LEU A 608 -21.32 2.96 17.39
C LEU A 608 -21.99 4.03 16.49
N VAL A 609 -23.27 4.33 16.70
CA VAL A 609 -24.04 5.34 15.91
C VAL A 609 -23.40 6.75 15.94
N ASN A 610 -22.61 7.03 16.98
CA ASN A 610 -21.95 8.33 17.13
C ASN A 610 -20.64 8.46 16.29
N GLU A 611 -20.27 7.44 15.55
CA GLU A 611 -19.10 7.50 14.69
C GLU A 611 -19.34 8.45 13.52
N ARG A 612 -18.58 9.51 13.50
CA ARG A 612 -18.82 10.69 12.67
C ARG A 612 -18.82 10.39 11.17
N LEU A 613 -17.87 9.60 10.69
CA LEU A 613 -17.72 9.36 9.26
C LEU A 613 -18.97 8.67 8.67
N ALA A 614 -19.37 7.54 9.24
CA ALA A 614 -20.52 6.80 8.79
C ALA A 614 -21.83 7.59 8.96
N ALA A 615 -21.97 8.35 10.08
CA ALA A 615 -23.15 9.14 10.35
C ALA A 615 -23.35 10.29 9.34
N ASP A 616 -22.32 11.08 9.11
CA ASP A 616 -22.37 12.19 8.18
C ASP A 616 -22.66 11.71 6.75
N ARG A 617 -22.00 10.65 6.32
CA ARG A 617 -22.20 10.06 4.99
C ARG A 617 -23.61 9.53 4.81
N THR A 618 -24.11 8.80 5.79
CA THR A 618 -25.51 8.29 5.75
C THR A 618 -26.51 9.42 5.61
N ILE A 619 -26.37 10.51 6.38
CA ILE A 619 -27.31 11.64 6.29
C ILE A 619 -27.19 12.37 4.95
N GLU A 620 -26.01 12.47 4.36
CA GLU A 620 -25.82 13.02 3.00
C GLU A 620 -26.54 12.16 1.95
N ILE A 621 -26.40 10.83 2.05
CA ILE A 621 -27.14 9.87 1.21
C ILE A 621 -28.66 10.06 1.37
N LEU A 622 -29.18 10.11 2.60
CA LEU A 622 -30.60 10.34 2.84
C LEU A 622 -31.08 11.68 2.25
N SER A 623 -30.25 12.72 2.34
CA SER A 623 -30.57 14.04 1.78
C SER A 623 -30.65 13.97 0.24
N ARG A 624 -29.75 13.25 -0.41
CA ARG A 624 -29.77 12.99 -1.86
C ARG A 624 -31.02 12.19 -2.26
N ILE A 625 -31.30 11.10 -1.55
CA ILE A 625 -32.51 10.28 -1.81
C ILE A 625 -33.79 11.12 -1.68
N LEU A 626 -33.86 11.99 -0.67
CA LEU A 626 -35.00 12.90 -0.49
C LEU A 626 -35.14 13.89 -1.65
N ALA A 627 -34.03 14.39 -2.20
CA ALA A 627 -34.04 15.32 -3.32
C ALA A 627 -34.45 14.62 -4.63
N ASP A 628 -33.87 13.48 -4.95
CA ASP A 628 -33.95 12.83 -6.26
C ASP A 628 -35.12 11.85 -6.36
N HIS A 629 -35.48 11.17 -5.25
CA HIS A 629 -36.49 10.11 -5.21
C HIS A 629 -37.72 10.45 -4.35
N LYS A 630 -37.97 11.73 -4.09
CA LYS A 630 -39.06 12.23 -3.25
C LYS A 630 -40.42 11.58 -3.54
N LYS A 631 -40.78 11.40 -4.83
CA LYS A 631 -42.10 10.84 -5.19
C LYS A 631 -42.25 9.39 -4.68
N ILE A 632 -41.23 8.58 -4.82
CA ILE A 632 -41.19 7.18 -4.41
C ILE A 632 -41.30 7.07 -2.89
N LEU A 633 -40.59 7.94 -2.17
CA LEU A 633 -40.66 8.03 -0.71
C LEU A 633 -42.06 8.41 -0.19
N LEU A 634 -42.81 9.23 -0.94
CA LEU A 634 -44.17 9.67 -0.57
C LEU A 634 -45.26 8.62 -0.76
N GLU A 635 -44.97 7.52 -1.48
CA GLU A 635 -45.94 6.45 -1.75
C GLU A 635 -46.21 5.53 -0.55
N GLY A 636 -45.54 5.77 0.59
CA GLY A 636 -45.79 5.06 1.85
C GLY A 636 -45.42 3.57 1.85
N ASN A 637 -44.39 3.20 1.10
CA ASN A 637 -43.89 1.84 0.93
C ASN A 637 -42.78 1.48 1.95
N GLU A 638 -42.20 0.29 1.82
CA GLU A 638 -41.08 -0.18 2.65
C GLU A 638 -39.89 0.78 2.60
N LEU A 639 -39.62 1.40 1.46
CA LEU A 639 -38.56 2.38 1.27
C LEU A 639 -38.69 3.57 2.23
N GLN A 640 -39.92 4.10 2.42
CA GLN A 640 -40.18 5.17 3.37
C GLN A 640 -39.89 4.71 4.80
N SER A 641 -40.27 3.48 5.13
CA SER A 641 -40.04 2.90 6.47
C SER A 641 -38.53 2.78 6.74
N ASP A 642 -37.75 2.28 5.76
CA ASP A 642 -36.30 2.14 5.88
C ASP A 642 -35.63 3.49 6.04
N PHE A 643 -36.01 4.48 5.24
CA PHE A 643 -35.52 5.86 5.34
C PHE A 643 -35.78 6.47 6.72
N ILE A 644 -36.98 6.32 7.24
CA ILE A 644 -37.36 6.86 8.56
C ILE A 644 -36.56 6.16 9.66
N GLN A 645 -36.41 4.84 9.64
CA GLN A 645 -35.68 4.09 10.65
C GLN A 645 -34.18 4.49 10.70
N ILE A 646 -33.56 4.73 9.55
CA ILE A 646 -32.18 5.23 9.50
C ILE A 646 -32.14 6.62 10.16
N LEU A 647 -33.00 7.54 9.75
CA LEU A 647 -33.02 8.90 10.27
C LEU A 647 -33.29 8.92 11.79
N GLU A 648 -34.23 8.12 12.28
CA GLU A 648 -34.55 8.00 13.70
C GLU A 648 -33.37 7.51 14.53
N SER A 649 -32.53 6.61 13.99
CA SER A 649 -31.34 6.13 14.67
C SER A 649 -30.38 7.28 14.99
N TYR A 650 -30.19 8.22 14.08
CA TYR A 650 -29.34 9.40 14.29
C TYR A 650 -30.02 10.52 15.07
N LEU A 651 -31.36 10.68 14.95
CA LEU A 651 -32.11 11.61 15.76
C LEU A 651 -32.09 11.24 17.25
N ASN A 652 -32.17 9.94 17.56
CA ASN A 652 -32.15 9.43 18.93
C ASN A 652 -30.84 9.76 19.66
N VAL A 653 -29.73 9.91 18.93
CA VAL A 653 -28.43 10.33 19.49
C VAL A 653 -28.18 11.84 19.35
N GLY A 654 -29.18 12.58 18.82
CA GLY A 654 -29.10 14.05 18.68
C GLY A 654 -28.16 14.52 17.59
N TRP A 655 -27.95 13.74 16.50
CA TRP A 655 -27.03 14.10 15.43
C TRP A 655 -27.46 15.38 14.69
N PRO A 656 -26.64 16.47 14.65
CA PRO A 656 -27.08 17.77 14.17
C PRO A 656 -27.60 17.77 12.73
N LYS A 657 -26.93 17.08 11.80
CA LYS A 657 -27.34 16.99 10.39
C LYS A 657 -28.66 16.21 10.26
N ALA A 658 -28.90 15.18 11.07
CA ALA A 658 -30.15 14.44 11.09
C ALA A 658 -31.33 15.32 11.55
N VAL A 659 -31.12 16.14 12.57
CA VAL A 659 -32.12 17.11 13.04
C VAL A 659 -32.49 18.13 11.95
N GLN A 660 -31.46 18.63 11.22
CA GLN A 660 -31.68 19.54 10.07
C GLN A 660 -32.49 18.87 8.96
N LEU A 661 -32.16 17.62 8.62
CA LEU A 661 -32.89 16.85 7.61
C LEU A 661 -34.36 16.59 8.06
N ALA A 662 -34.59 16.27 9.32
CA ALA A 662 -35.92 16.07 9.84
C ALA A 662 -36.80 17.32 9.73
N VAL A 663 -36.25 18.51 10.00
CA VAL A 663 -36.95 19.81 9.82
C VAL A 663 -37.27 20.05 8.34
N GLN A 664 -36.36 19.72 7.42
CA GLN A 664 -36.62 19.81 5.99
C GLN A 664 -37.77 18.88 5.57
N ILE A 665 -37.76 17.64 6.05
CA ILE A 665 -38.81 16.65 5.79
C ILE A 665 -40.18 17.17 6.28
N GLU A 666 -40.27 17.67 7.50
CA GLU A 666 -41.53 18.22 8.04
C GLU A 666 -42.05 19.35 7.14
N THR A 667 -41.16 20.20 6.62
CA THR A 667 -41.55 21.29 5.72
C THR A 667 -42.04 20.78 4.36
N ILE A 668 -41.50 19.64 3.88
CA ILE A 668 -41.88 19.04 2.61
C ILE A 668 -43.20 18.29 2.68
N PHE A 669 -43.53 17.72 3.85
CA PHE A 669 -44.70 16.88 4.05
C PHE A 669 -45.93 17.68 4.60
N ARG A 670 -45.75 18.92 5.01
CA ARG A 670 -46.82 19.88 5.30
C ARG A 670 -47.35 20.54 4.03
#